data_b71bdf65f550f4a47495327d31a32f92
#
_entry.id   b71bdf65f550f4a47495327d31a32f92
#
_cell.length_a   1.000
_cell.length_b   1.000
_cell.length_c   1.000
_cell.angle_alpha   90.00
_cell.angle_beta   90.00
_cell.angle_gamma   90.00
#
_symmetry.space_group_name_H-M   'P 1'
#
loop_
_entity.id
_entity.type
_entity.pdbx_description
1 polymer ?
#
loop_
_entity_poly.entity_id
_entity_poly.type
_entity_poly.pdbx_seq_one_letter_code
_entity_poly.pdbx_strand_id
1 'polypeptide(L)'
;ATLPEFTTTYTYNGYDELTKVSSSVGTSIDYVYDALGRLSSQTETAVDNKYLRKDYTYNGGNVSSIKYTSQSGVLTTENYNYANGHLVETKLNNQTSIFKLTKENDMGLPTEVRSGALSRTYGYDSYGFPTSRKIQKTGVTTFLQNMEYVFDPVKRNLTYRKDINVSQEEKFSYDNLNRLTSYKGLMATYDAKGNILTKGDVSGTFAYNTSGKPYAISSSSVANGIMSSATQVISYTSFKRPNAITQDGNVASFTYNGNQQRVKMQVAKGGSRLLTRYYLGDCYEIDETPSGNKEKLYLAGENYYDASAVLVKDHTNSWKLYYIGRDYLGSITDIITEAGTKYASYNFDAWGRQRNSSSHVYIPSGQEVELFLGRGYSGHEHLKEFGLVNMNARLYDPALGRFLAPDPFVQMPDLSQNFNRYSYAMNNPLRYVDEDGEFIHIIIGAVIGGTANLIYKAVSGQLHSFKDGFAAFGIGAAAGGLGAATGGLAFAAAGGAAGGIGGFLAGAAAGSASTAVMMPVQSAGNSLYFGDPFMSLKDYGLGILGGALTGGIGNGMVAALKGNNFWTGKDVKFGRTIFSFKNTATRPAPEMRLMEAPGSGLNVTQPDISNTPKLNPVETSSQVASSSQSSGTTRFVTTPDGVTHDLQPTIDRIRSGKLFTFRHDGAIYYNNEGKLPNLSNGVYKEYVHPTPGLTRGAGPMRVITGGSKMWFTPDHYGTMIQIKF
;
A
#
# COMPACT_ATOMS: atom_id res chain seq x y z
N ALA A 1 23.82 -18.54 0.92
CA ALA A 1 22.66 -19.17 0.25
C ALA A 1 23.03 -19.53 -1.19
N THR A 2 22.58 -20.68 -1.67
CA THR A 2 22.87 -21.16 -3.04
C THR A 2 21.57 -21.32 -3.80
N LEU A 3 21.50 -20.70 -4.98
CA LEU A 3 20.44 -20.83 -5.97
C LEU A 3 21.06 -21.39 -7.27
N PRO A 4 20.28 -21.98 -8.19
CA PRO A 4 20.79 -22.42 -9.48
C PRO A 4 21.53 -21.32 -10.25
N GLU A 5 21.09 -20.06 -10.14
CA GLU A 5 21.65 -18.91 -10.83
C GLU A 5 22.94 -18.39 -10.19
N PHE A 6 23.03 -18.44 -8.85
CA PHE A 6 24.20 -17.95 -8.11
C PHE A 6 24.26 -18.42 -6.66
N THR A 7 25.44 -18.33 -6.08
CA THR A 7 25.66 -18.47 -4.65
C THR A 7 25.87 -17.10 -4.02
N THR A 8 25.15 -16.81 -2.93
CA THR A 8 25.30 -15.59 -2.14
C THR A 8 26.09 -15.85 -0.87
N THR A 9 27.09 -15.01 -0.62
CA THR A 9 27.92 -15.01 0.59
C THR A 9 27.66 -13.74 1.38
N TYR A 10 27.43 -13.89 2.68
CA TYR A 10 27.28 -12.78 3.64
C TYR A 10 28.50 -12.72 4.55
N THR A 11 29.01 -11.52 4.78
CA THR A 11 30.15 -11.28 5.68
C THR A 11 29.74 -10.30 6.76
N TYR A 12 30.12 -10.57 7.99
CA TYR A 12 29.81 -9.75 9.16
C TYR A 12 31.10 -9.31 9.85
N ASN A 13 31.06 -8.20 10.56
CA ASN A 13 32.15 -7.76 11.43
C ASN A 13 32.07 -8.39 12.84
N GLY A 14 32.97 -8.00 13.75
CA GLY A 14 32.99 -8.51 15.13
C GLY A 14 31.81 -8.04 16.01
N TYR A 15 30.93 -7.19 15.50
CA TYR A 15 29.70 -6.72 16.15
C TYR A 15 28.44 -7.32 15.53
N ASP A 16 28.59 -8.37 14.70
CA ASP A 16 27.53 -9.01 13.93
C ASP A 16 26.80 -8.08 12.92
N GLU A 17 27.43 -6.95 12.55
CA GLU A 17 26.92 -6.08 11.50
C GLU A 17 27.30 -6.64 10.13
N LEU A 18 26.32 -6.65 9.19
CA LEU A 18 26.52 -7.11 7.82
C LEU A 18 27.44 -6.13 7.05
N THR A 19 28.65 -6.56 6.70
CA THR A 19 29.63 -5.72 5.99
C THR A 19 29.65 -5.97 4.49
N LYS A 20 29.22 -7.16 4.03
CA LYS A 20 29.22 -7.48 2.61
C LYS A 20 28.20 -8.55 2.25
N VAL A 21 27.50 -8.33 1.15
CA VAL A 21 26.75 -9.35 0.41
C VAL A 21 27.40 -9.49 -0.94
N SER A 22 27.90 -10.67 -1.28
CA SER A 22 28.51 -10.93 -2.60
C SER A 22 27.88 -12.13 -3.26
N SER A 23 27.91 -12.15 -4.59
CA SER A 23 27.36 -13.24 -5.37
C SER A 23 28.38 -13.78 -6.36
N SER A 24 28.27 -15.08 -6.68
CA SER A 24 29.16 -15.76 -7.63
C SER A 24 29.08 -15.23 -9.06
N VAL A 25 28.08 -14.41 -9.39
CA VAL A 25 27.99 -13.71 -10.70
C VAL A 25 28.78 -12.40 -10.73
N GLY A 26 29.53 -12.08 -9.68
CA GLY A 26 30.42 -10.91 -9.64
C GLY A 26 29.75 -9.62 -9.17
N THR A 27 28.62 -9.71 -8.47
CA THR A 27 27.98 -8.54 -7.84
C THR A 27 28.32 -8.49 -6.34
N SER A 28 28.39 -7.28 -5.77
CA SER A 28 28.49 -7.11 -4.32
C SER A 28 27.77 -5.86 -3.82
N ILE A 29 27.42 -5.88 -2.54
CA ILE A 29 27.02 -4.72 -1.77
C ILE A 29 27.90 -4.69 -0.53
N ASP A 30 28.70 -3.64 -0.39
CA ASP A 30 29.63 -3.44 0.73
C ASP A 30 29.08 -2.33 1.64
N TYR A 31 29.04 -2.58 2.95
CA TYR A 31 28.53 -1.67 3.97
C TYR A 31 29.64 -1.29 4.94
N VAL A 32 29.71 -0.01 5.31
CA VAL A 32 30.60 0.52 6.33
C VAL A 32 29.79 1.29 7.35
N TYR A 33 30.07 1.06 8.62
CA TYR A 33 29.34 1.70 9.72
C TYR A 33 30.24 2.69 10.46
N ASP A 34 29.64 3.70 11.07
CA ASP A 34 30.34 4.64 11.95
C ASP A 34 30.44 4.06 13.39
N ALA A 35 31.09 4.80 14.29
CA ALA A 35 31.25 4.38 15.68
C ALA A 35 29.95 4.22 16.49
N LEU A 36 28.83 4.68 15.95
CA LEU A 36 27.50 4.53 16.53
C LEU A 36 26.68 3.40 15.88
N GLY A 37 27.29 2.59 15.00
CA GLY A 37 26.62 1.54 14.26
C GLY A 37 25.70 2.04 13.13
N ARG A 38 25.80 3.31 12.71
CA ARG A 38 25.02 3.85 11.59
C ARG A 38 25.79 3.66 10.29
N LEU A 39 25.05 3.43 9.20
CA LEU A 39 25.65 3.25 7.87
C LEU A 39 26.40 4.51 7.43
N SER A 40 27.74 4.44 7.37
CA SER A 40 28.59 5.55 6.90
C SER A 40 28.83 5.51 5.40
N SER A 41 28.87 4.31 4.79
CA SER A 41 28.85 4.17 3.34
C SER A 41 28.27 2.84 2.87
N GLN A 42 27.69 2.86 1.67
CA GLN A 42 27.24 1.67 0.94
C GLN A 42 27.80 1.74 -0.47
N THR A 43 28.43 0.65 -0.91
CA THR A 43 28.88 0.52 -2.30
C THR A 43 28.20 -0.68 -2.94
N GLU A 44 27.37 -0.44 -3.93
CA GLU A 44 26.79 -1.51 -4.75
C GLU A 44 27.60 -1.63 -6.03
N THR A 45 28.08 -2.83 -6.32
CA THR A 45 28.81 -3.19 -7.54
C THR A 45 27.98 -4.20 -8.34
N ALA A 46 27.56 -3.80 -9.54
CA ALA A 46 26.97 -4.68 -10.54
C ALA A 46 28.08 -5.45 -11.28
N VAL A 47 27.67 -6.35 -12.16
CA VAL A 47 28.58 -7.00 -13.12
C VAL A 47 29.28 -5.94 -13.98
N ASP A 48 30.40 -6.31 -14.61
CA ASP A 48 31.21 -5.44 -15.47
C ASP A 48 31.80 -4.24 -14.71
N ASN A 49 32.01 -4.38 -13.38
CA ASN A 49 32.62 -3.37 -12.50
C ASN A 49 31.93 -2.00 -12.48
N LYS A 50 30.63 -1.97 -12.83
CA LYS A 50 29.82 -0.77 -12.63
C LYS A 50 29.44 -0.66 -11.16
N TYR A 51 29.64 0.51 -10.54
CA TYR A 51 29.29 0.69 -9.14
C TYR A 51 28.69 2.04 -8.84
N LEU A 52 27.95 2.09 -7.75
CA LEU A 52 27.51 3.31 -7.06
C LEU A 52 27.90 3.20 -5.60
N ARG A 53 28.63 4.22 -5.11
CA ARG A 53 28.89 4.42 -3.68
C ARG A 53 28.08 5.59 -3.17
N LYS A 54 27.43 5.39 -2.04
CA LYS A 54 26.73 6.40 -1.24
C LYS A 54 27.50 6.58 0.06
N ASP A 55 28.02 7.79 0.31
CA ASP A 55 28.64 8.16 1.59
C ASP A 55 27.65 9.02 2.37
N TYR A 56 27.33 8.63 3.60
CA TYR A 56 26.33 9.26 4.45
C TYR A 56 27.00 10.11 5.52
N THR A 57 26.45 11.28 5.76
CA THR A 57 26.78 12.09 6.95
C THR A 57 25.52 12.33 7.76
N TYR A 58 25.68 12.59 9.05
CA TYR A 58 24.57 12.70 9.99
C TYR A 58 24.65 13.99 10.78
N ASN A 59 23.49 14.54 11.13
CA ASN A 59 23.33 15.57 12.14
C ASN A 59 22.34 15.03 13.20
N GLY A 60 22.88 14.69 14.39
CA GLY A 60 22.13 13.90 15.35
C GLY A 60 21.77 12.52 14.79
N GLY A 61 20.49 12.17 14.81
CA GLY A 61 19.96 10.92 14.25
C GLY A 61 19.63 10.97 12.75
N ASN A 62 19.57 12.16 12.14
CA ASN A 62 19.10 12.33 10.77
C ASN A 62 20.28 12.36 9.78
N VAL A 63 20.11 11.76 8.60
CA VAL A 63 21.04 11.88 7.49
C VAL A 63 21.11 13.35 7.06
N SER A 64 22.26 13.97 7.13
CA SER A 64 22.46 15.39 6.72
C SER A 64 22.92 15.51 5.28
N SER A 65 23.64 14.51 4.75
CA SER A 65 23.95 14.45 3.32
C SER A 65 24.21 13.02 2.84
N ILE A 66 24.03 12.82 1.53
CA ILE A 66 24.47 11.65 0.79
C ILE A 66 25.33 12.10 -0.38
N LYS A 67 26.60 11.66 -0.41
CA LYS A 67 27.50 11.89 -1.53
C LYS A 67 27.50 10.66 -2.44
N TYR A 68 27.24 10.87 -3.72
CA TYR A 68 27.19 9.80 -4.74
C TYR A 68 28.49 9.77 -5.53
N THR A 69 29.08 8.59 -5.63
CA THR A 69 30.34 8.35 -6.38
C THR A 69 30.18 7.10 -7.24
N SER A 70 30.60 7.17 -8.50
CA SER A 70 30.60 6.05 -9.44
C SER A 70 32.01 5.84 -10.00
N GLN A 71 32.15 4.91 -10.97
CA GLN A 71 33.40 4.73 -11.73
C GLN A 71 33.86 6.00 -12.48
N SER A 72 32.95 6.96 -12.71
CA SER A 72 33.24 8.27 -13.35
C SER A 72 33.67 9.35 -12.33
N GLY A 73 33.86 8.99 -11.05
CA GLY A 73 34.18 9.90 -9.97
C GLY A 73 32.95 10.36 -9.19
N VAL A 74 33.07 11.49 -8.48
CA VAL A 74 31.97 12.09 -7.70
C VAL A 74 30.92 12.63 -8.65
N LEU A 75 29.65 12.18 -8.48
CA LEU A 75 28.53 12.63 -9.28
C LEU A 75 27.92 13.90 -8.70
N THR A 76 27.53 13.86 -7.43
CA THR A 76 26.94 14.99 -6.71
C THR A 76 26.82 14.68 -5.21
N THR A 77 26.38 15.66 -4.43
CA THR A 77 25.99 15.48 -3.02
C THR A 77 24.58 16.03 -2.83
N GLU A 78 23.66 15.25 -2.27
CA GLU A 78 22.41 15.72 -1.71
C GLU A 78 22.60 16.15 -0.26
N ASN A 79 22.09 17.30 0.10
CA ASN A 79 22.13 17.84 1.45
C ASN A 79 20.69 18.03 1.94
N TYR A 80 20.40 17.54 3.15
CA TYR A 80 19.06 17.46 3.71
C TYR A 80 18.91 18.41 4.90
N ASN A 81 17.88 19.25 4.85
CA ASN A 81 17.51 20.16 5.93
C ASN A 81 16.19 19.70 6.55
N TYR A 82 16.17 19.61 7.88
CA TYR A 82 15.02 19.18 8.65
C TYR A 82 14.50 20.32 9.53
N ALA A 83 13.19 20.38 9.73
CA ALA A 83 12.54 21.22 10.72
C ALA A 83 11.52 20.35 11.50
N ASN A 84 11.55 20.41 12.82
CA ASN A 84 10.68 19.63 13.71
C ASN A 84 10.66 18.11 13.40
N GLY A 85 11.82 17.57 12.98
CA GLY A 85 11.96 16.16 12.61
C GLY A 85 11.51 15.81 11.17
N HIS A 86 10.93 16.75 10.42
CA HIS A 86 10.50 16.54 9.04
C HIS A 86 11.52 17.07 8.04
N LEU A 87 11.72 16.34 6.93
CA LEU A 87 12.53 16.81 5.80
C LEU A 87 11.81 17.99 5.13
N VAL A 88 12.43 19.17 5.17
CA VAL A 88 11.85 20.39 4.57
C VAL A 88 12.55 20.84 3.31
N GLU A 89 13.82 20.46 3.10
CA GLU A 89 14.55 20.87 1.90
C GLU A 89 15.65 19.85 1.55
N THR A 90 15.80 19.58 0.25
CA THR A 90 16.93 18.85 -0.34
C THR A 90 17.66 19.77 -1.31
N LYS A 91 18.98 19.89 -1.15
CA LYS A 91 19.84 20.69 -2.02
C LYS A 91 20.91 19.85 -2.70
N LEU A 92 21.26 20.20 -3.93
CA LEU A 92 22.45 19.68 -4.60
C LEU A 92 23.67 20.52 -4.25
N ASN A 93 24.72 19.88 -3.75
CA ASN A 93 26.00 20.50 -3.41
C ASN A 93 25.86 21.76 -2.53
N ASN A 94 24.87 21.77 -1.61
CA ASN A 94 24.49 22.93 -0.79
C ASN A 94 24.06 24.19 -1.58
N GLN A 95 23.82 24.10 -2.88
CA GLN A 95 23.52 25.25 -3.75
C GLN A 95 22.10 25.22 -4.26
N THR A 96 21.80 24.31 -5.18
CA THR A 96 20.49 24.25 -5.85
C THR A 96 19.47 23.51 -5.03
N SER A 97 18.42 24.17 -4.58
CA SER A 97 17.27 23.55 -3.91
C SER A 97 16.45 22.77 -4.94
N ILE A 98 16.47 21.45 -4.88
CA ILE A 98 15.72 20.56 -5.79
C ILE A 98 14.40 20.11 -5.21
N PHE A 99 14.23 20.20 -3.91
CA PHE A 99 12.99 20.02 -3.17
C PHE A 99 12.95 20.98 -2.00
N LYS A 100 11.87 21.70 -1.84
CA LYS A 100 11.61 22.54 -0.67
C LYS A 100 10.12 22.56 -0.37
N LEU A 101 9.77 21.96 0.76
CA LEU A 101 8.43 22.03 1.31
C LEU A 101 8.13 23.45 1.80
N THR A 102 7.10 24.07 1.26
CA THR A 102 6.73 25.46 1.60
C THR A 102 5.42 25.54 2.34
N LYS A 103 4.49 24.59 2.10
CA LYS A 103 3.21 24.52 2.80
C LYS A 103 2.74 23.07 2.93
N GLU A 104 2.11 22.81 4.06
CA GLU A 104 1.38 21.57 4.37
C GLU A 104 -0.05 21.91 4.80
N ASN A 105 -0.95 20.94 4.71
CA ASN A 105 -2.27 21.03 5.31
C ASN A 105 -2.26 20.45 6.75
N ASP A 106 -3.42 20.51 7.42
CA ASP A 106 -3.58 20.04 8.81
C ASP A 106 -3.35 18.51 8.98
N MET A 107 -3.28 17.77 7.88
CA MET A 107 -2.95 16.34 7.85
C MET A 107 -1.45 16.07 7.63
N GLY A 108 -0.61 17.12 7.52
CA GLY A 108 0.81 17.02 7.19
C GLY A 108 1.09 16.68 5.73
N LEU A 109 0.10 16.80 4.83
CA LEU A 109 0.29 16.55 3.41
C LEU A 109 0.83 17.81 2.74
N PRO A 110 1.87 17.71 1.87
CA PRO A 110 2.44 18.87 1.19
C PRO A 110 1.42 19.47 0.23
N THR A 111 1.13 20.76 0.40
CA THR A 111 0.24 21.53 -0.49
C THR A 111 1.01 22.43 -1.45
N GLU A 112 2.24 22.84 -1.08
CA GLU A 112 3.14 23.56 -1.96
C GLU A 112 4.58 23.09 -1.76
N VAL A 113 5.24 22.74 -2.87
CA VAL A 113 6.65 22.34 -2.92
C VAL A 113 7.35 23.16 -4.00
N ARG A 114 8.54 23.65 -3.72
CA ARG A 114 9.41 24.29 -4.72
C ARG A 114 10.53 23.34 -5.15
N SER A 115 10.85 23.36 -6.44
CA SER A 115 11.94 22.58 -7.03
C SER A 115 12.66 23.47 -8.03
N GLY A 116 13.77 24.11 -7.61
CA GLY A 116 14.46 25.12 -8.41
C GLY A 116 13.52 26.26 -8.84
N ALA A 117 13.40 26.46 -10.15
CA ALA A 117 12.51 27.47 -10.74
C ALA A 117 11.01 27.08 -10.73
N LEU A 118 10.65 25.90 -10.23
CA LEU A 118 9.27 25.37 -10.29
C LEU A 118 8.54 25.54 -8.97
N SER A 119 7.24 25.85 -9.06
CA SER A 119 6.26 25.71 -7.98
C SER A 119 5.32 24.55 -8.32
N ARG A 120 5.19 23.62 -7.38
CA ARG A 120 4.30 22.47 -7.42
C ARG A 120 3.21 22.67 -6.39
N THR A 121 1.94 22.58 -6.77
CA THR A 121 0.81 22.68 -5.85
C THR A 121 -0.04 21.43 -5.91
N TYR A 122 -0.48 20.99 -4.73
CA TYR A 122 -1.26 19.79 -4.53
C TYR A 122 -2.54 20.13 -3.78
N GLY A 123 -3.68 19.72 -4.33
CA GLY A 123 -4.96 19.80 -3.65
C GLY A 123 -5.37 18.43 -3.11
N TYR A 124 -6.05 18.45 -1.96
CA TYR A 124 -6.57 17.24 -1.32
C TYR A 124 -8.00 17.49 -0.84
N ASP A 125 -8.80 16.44 -0.78
CA ASP A 125 -10.09 16.48 -0.10
C ASP A 125 -9.92 16.33 1.43
N SER A 126 -11.04 16.35 2.17
CA SER A 126 -11.03 16.22 3.63
C SER A 126 -10.56 14.83 4.15
N TYR A 127 -10.33 13.89 3.27
CA TYR A 127 -9.83 12.55 3.57
C TYR A 127 -8.41 12.31 3.07
N GLY A 128 -7.77 13.33 2.49
CA GLY A 128 -6.43 13.26 1.94
C GLY A 128 -6.33 12.70 0.51
N PHE A 129 -7.46 12.50 -0.20
CA PHE A 129 -7.41 12.11 -1.60
C PHE A 129 -7.04 13.29 -2.49
N PRO A 130 -6.16 13.12 -3.49
CA PRO A 130 -5.73 14.21 -4.34
C PRO A 130 -6.91 14.75 -5.17
N THR A 131 -7.09 16.07 -5.15
CA THR A 131 -8.06 16.77 -6.00
C THR A 131 -7.39 17.50 -7.15
N SER A 132 -6.09 17.85 -7.00
CA SER A 132 -5.33 18.46 -8.09
C SER A 132 -3.82 18.24 -7.93
N ARG A 133 -3.10 18.23 -9.07
CA ARG A 133 -1.64 18.36 -9.15
C ARG A 133 -1.27 19.35 -10.22
N LYS A 134 -0.50 20.37 -9.86
CA LYS A 134 -0.13 21.46 -10.76
C LYS A 134 1.37 21.74 -10.65
N ILE A 135 1.99 22.00 -11.79
CA ILE A 135 3.39 22.46 -11.87
C ILE A 135 3.43 23.69 -12.76
N GLN A 136 4.08 24.74 -12.29
CA GLN A 136 4.31 25.95 -13.06
C GLN A 136 5.72 26.51 -12.80
N LYS A 137 6.26 27.26 -13.72
CA LYS A 137 7.46 28.07 -13.46
C LYS A 137 7.10 29.22 -12.53
N THR A 138 7.92 29.47 -11.52
CA THR A 138 7.69 30.57 -10.57
C THR A 138 7.60 31.90 -11.30
N GLY A 139 6.56 32.70 -11.01
CA GLY A 139 6.29 33.97 -11.67
C GLY A 139 5.62 33.87 -13.05
N VAL A 140 5.27 32.68 -13.53
CA VAL A 140 4.57 32.46 -14.79
C VAL A 140 3.19 31.88 -14.49
N THR A 141 2.15 32.35 -15.16
CA THR A 141 0.75 31.97 -14.92
C THR A 141 0.33 30.70 -15.66
N THR A 142 1.09 30.30 -16.70
CA THR A 142 0.80 29.08 -17.45
C THR A 142 1.36 27.85 -16.74
N PHE A 143 0.56 26.79 -16.68
CA PHE A 143 0.95 25.53 -16.05
C PHE A 143 1.68 24.61 -17.04
N LEU A 144 2.74 23.99 -16.56
CA LEU A 144 3.43 22.89 -17.26
C LEU A 144 2.65 21.57 -17.09
N GLN A 145 2.08 21.34 -15.91
CA GLN A 145 1.14 20.26 -15.61
C GLN A 145 -0.07 20.86 -14.88
N ASN A 146 -1.28 20.44 -15.21
CA ASN A 146 -2.49 20.91 -14.56
C ASN A 146 -3.57 19.82 -14.58
N MET A 147 -3.56 18.99 -13.54
CA MET A 147 -4.43 17.84 -13.41
C MET A 147 -5.47 18.05 -12.32
N GLU A 148 -6.70 17.61 -12.58
CA GLU A 148 -7.79 17.56 -11.61
C GLU A 148 -8.34 16.14 -11.47
N TYR A 149 -8.78 15.82 -10.25
CA TYR A 149 -9.27 14.49 -9.86
C TYR A 149 -10.50 14.60 -8.98
N VAL A 150 -11.45 13.69 -9.14
CA VAL A 150 -12.59 13.53 -8.24
C VAL A 150 -12.69 12.07 -7.82
N PHE A 151 -12.70 11.85 -6.53
CA PHE A 151 -12.88 10.52 -5.93
C PHE A 151 -14.29 10.39 -5.35
N ASP A 152 -14.87 9.19 -5.43
CA ASP A 152 -16.11 8.85 -4.74
C ASP A 152 -15.90 8.98 -3.23
N PRO A 153 -16.72 9.75 -2.51
CA PRO A 153 -16.52 10.02 -1.08
C PRO A 153 -16.74 8.79 -0.18
N VAL A 154 -17.40 7.75 -0.67
CA VAL A 154 -17.70 6.51 0.07
C VAL A 154 -16.77 5.39 -0.32
N LYS A 155 -16.74 5.05 -1.62
CA LYS A 155 -15.96 3.92 -2.16
C LYS A 155 -14.49 4.26 -2.38
N ARG A 156 -14.15 5.55 -2.41
CA ARG A 156 -12.77 6.04 -2.65
C ARG A 156 -12.19 5.64 -4.00
N ASN A 157 -13.03 5.44 -4.99
CA ASN A 157 -12.63 5.19 -6.36
C ASN A 157 -12.53 6.51 -7.12
N LEU A 158 -11.55 6.64 -8.00
CA LEU A 158 -11.46 7.79 -8.90
C LEU A 158 -12.63 7.76 -9.89
N THR A 159 -13.50 8.77 -9.88
CA THR A 159 -14.66 8.85 -10.78
C THR A 159 -14.42 9.75 -11.97
N TYR A 160 -13.46 10.68 -11.84
CA TYR A 160 -13.15 11.67 -12.86
C TYR A 160 -11.70 12.13 -12.76
N ARG A 161 -11.05 12.30 -13.92
CA ARG A 161 -9.80 13.05 -14.04
C ARG A 161 -9.83 13.96 -15.27
N LYS A 162 -9.11 15.07 -15.19
CA LYS A 162 -8.98 16.02 -16.29
C LYS A 162 -7.56 16.53 -16.39
N ASP A 163 -7.01 16.52 -17.61
CA ASP A 163 -5.85 17.32 -17.98
C ASP A 163 -6.35 18.63 -18.58
N ILE A 164 -6.20 19.72 -17.80
CA ILE A 164 -6.71 21.03 -18.17
C ILE A 164 -5.89 21.65 -19.31
N ASN A 165 -4.57 21.36 -19.36
CA ASN A 165 -3.68 21.94 -20.37
C ASN A 165 -4.08 21.54 -21.79
N VAL A 166 -4.64 20.33 -21.98
CA VAL A 166 -5.07 19.80 -23.27
C VAL A 166 -6.58 19.58 -23.35
N SER A 167 -7.32 20.02 -22.33
CA SER A 167 -8.78 19.92 -22.25
C SER A 167 -9.32 18.49 -22.43
N GLN A 168 -8.56 17.48 -21.97
CA GLN A 168 -8.95 16.08 -22.03
C GLN A 168 -9.51 15.62 -20.67
N GLU A 169 -10.70 15.04 -20.71
CA GLU A 169 -11.36 14.53 -19.50
C GLU A 169 -11.73 13.05 -19.65
N GLU A 170 -11.76 12.36 -18.50
CA GLU A 170 -12.10 10.94 -18.44
C GLU A 170 -13.01 10.68 -17.24
N LYS A 171 -14.05 9.87 -17.48
CA LYS A 171 -14.97 9.38 -16.44
C LYS A 171 -14.78 7.89 -16.25
N PHE A 172 -14.90 7.46 -15.00
CA PHE A 172 -14.66 6.08 -14.59
C PHE A 172 -15.85 5.51 -13.84
N SER A 173 -16.16 4.24 -14.09
CA SER A 173 -17.20 3.50 -13.37
C SER A 173 -16.66 2.18 -12.87
N TYR A 174 -17.29 1.68 -11.81
CA TYR A 174 -16.85 0.48 -11.10
C TYR A 174 -18.04 -0.42 -10.77
N ASP A 175 -17.80 -1.70 -10.64
CA ASP A 175 -18.79 -2.63 -10.13
C ASP A 175 -18.86 -2.65 -8.58
N ASN A 176 -19.71 -3.52 -8.04
CA ASN A 176 -19.87 -3.65 -6.59
C ASN A 176 -18.63 -4.22 -5.87
N LEU A 177 -17.68 -4.83 -6.60
CA LEU A 177 -16.39 -5.28 -6.09
C LEU A 177 -15.30 -4.23 -6.28
N ASN A 178 -15.66 -3.00 -6.67
CA ASN A 178 -14.77 -1.88 -6.96
C ASN A 178 -13.79 -2.16 -8.13
N ARG A 179 -14.12 -3.07 -9.06
CA ARG A 179 -13.32 -3.29 -10.27
C ARG A 179 -13.71 -2.27 -11.33
N LEU A 180 -12.72 -1.76 -12.06
CA LEU A 180 -12.92 -0.74 -13.10
C LEU A 180 -13.70 -1.32 -14.29
N THR A 181 -14.91 -0.86 -14.52
CA THR A 181 -15.80 -1.34 -15.59
C THR A 181 -15.91 -0.39 -16.76
N SER A 182 -15.64 0.91 -16.57
CA SER A 182 -15.64 1.90 -17.66
C SER A 182 -14.52 2.92 -17.48
N TYR A 183 -13.84 3.26 -18.58
CA TYR A 183 -12.78 4.25 -18.64
C TYR A 183 -12.77 4.91 -20.02
N LYS A 184 -12.83 6.24 -20.08
CA LYS A 184 -12.89 7.02 -21.34
C LYS A 184 -13.96 6.52 -22.34
N GLY A 185 -15.13 6.07 -21.85
CA GLY A 185 -16.18 5.50 -22.69
C GLY A 185 -15.97 4.06 -23.16
N LEU A 186 -14.83 3.46 -22.83
CA LEU A 186 -14.52 2.06 -23.10
C LEU A 186 -14.96 1.18 -21.92
N MET A 187 -15.26 -0.09 -22.20
CA MET A 187 -15.77 -1.03 -21.18
C MET A 187 -14.76 -2.14 -20.89
N ALA A 188 -14.73 -2.58 -19.65
CA ALA A 188 -14.08 -3.82 -19.23
C ALA A 188 -15.11 -4.75 -18.56
N THR A 189 -15.05 -6.04 -18.86
CA THR A 189 -15.92 -7.05 -18.26
C THR A 189 -15.10 -8.15 -17.58
N TYR A 190 -15.70 -8.80 -16.59
CA TYR A 190 -15.02 -9.76 -15.74
C TYR A 190 -15.86 -11.02 -15.53
N ASP A 191 -15.19 -12.15 -15.33
CA ASP A 191 -15.86 -13.34 -14.80
C ASP A 191 -15.99 -13.30 -13.26
N ALA A 192 -16.62 -14.32 -12.69
CA ALA A 192 -16.79 -14.45 -11.24
C ALA A 192 -15.46 -14.62 -10.48
N LYS A 193 -14.38 -15.05 -11.15
CA LYS A 193 -13.04 -15.19 -10.58
C LYS A 193 -12.20 -13.91 -10.68
N GLY A 194 -12.77 -12.82 -11.22
CA GLY A 194 -12.07 -11.55 -11.44
C GLY A 194 -11.11 -11.56 -12.63
N ASN A 195 -11.25 -12.51 -13.55
CA ASN A 195 -10.53 -12.47 -14.81
C ASN A 195 -11.16 -11.45 -15.74
N ILE A 196 -10.34 -10.64 -16.42
CA ILE A 196 -10.81 -9.70 -17.45
C ILE A 196 -11.25 -10.51 -18.67
N LEU A 197 -12.51 -10.42 -19.06
CA LEU A 197 -13.04 -11.09 -20.25
C LEU A 197 -12.91 -10.23 -21.50
N THR A 198 -13.12 -8.92 -21.35
CA THR A 198 -12.99 -7.94 -22.44
C THR A 198 -12.36 -6.65 -21.94
N LYS A 199 -11.60 -5.98 -22.79
CA LYS A 199 -11.12 -4.61 -22.64
C LYS A 199 -11.38 -3.82 -23.91
N GLY A 200 -12.09 -2.70 -23.80
CA GLY A 200 -12.53 -1.91 -24.96
C GLY A 200 -11.39 -1.27 -25.76
N ASP A 201 -10.28 -0.94 -25.09
CA ASP A 201 -9.09 -0.35 -25.72
C ASP A 201 -8.31 -1.32 -26.62
N VAL A 202 -8.53 -2.63 -26.46
CA VAL A 202 -7.91 -3.68 -27.27
C VAL A 202 -8.88 -4.40 -28.19
N SER A 203 -10.18 -4.10 -28.09
CA SER A 203 -11.26 -4.64 -28.95
C SER A 203 -11.21 -6.17 -29.07
N GLY A 204 -10.96 -6.87 -27.95
CA GLY A 204 -10.78 -8.32 -27.95
C GLY A 204 -11.39 -9.01 -26.75
N THR A 205 -11.40 -10.33 -26.81
CA THR A 205 -11.80 -11.22 -25.72
C THR A 205 -10.62 -12.02 -25.20
N PHE A 206 -10.63 -12.34 -23.92
CA PHE A 206 -9.63 -13.17 -23.27
C PHE A 206 -10.26 -14.47 -22.76
N ALA A 207 -9.64 -15.60 -23.11
CA ALA A 207 -10.05 -16.90 -22.63
C ALA A 207 -9.09 -17.43 -21.57
N TYR A 208 -9.61 -18.21 -20.65
CA TYR A 208 -8.89 -18.78 -19.52
C TYR A 208 -9.05 -20.29 -19.48
N ASN A 209 -7.96 -21.01 -19.18
CA ASN A 209 -8.02 -22.44 -19.06
C ASN A 209 -8.66 -22.81 -17.70
N THR A 210 -9.81 -23.50 -17.75
CA THR A 210 -10.55 -23.92 -16.56
C THR A 210 -9.91 -25.09 -15.82
N SER A 211 -9.02 -25.83 -16.47
CA SER A 211 -8.29 -26.96 -15.87
C SER A 211 -6.83 -26.58 -15.60
N GLY A 212 -6.42 -26.55 -14.32
CA GLY A 212 -5.05 -26.37 -13.86
C GLY A 212 -4.59 -24.93 -13.62
N LYS A 213 -4.86 -23.97 -14.50
CA LYS A 213 -4.44 -22.55 -14.35
C LYS A 213 -5.61 -21.59 -14.61
N PRO A 214 -6.64 -21.55 -13.75
CA PRO A 214 -7.90 -20.85 -14.01
C PRO A 214 -7.79 -19.32 -14.08
N TYR A 215 -6.66 -18.76 -13.70
CA TYR A 215 -6.39 -17.32 -13.71
C TYR A 215 -5.38 -16.90 -14.79
N ALA A 216 -4.72 -17.84 -15.48
CA ALA A 216 -3.81 -17.54 -16.57
C ALA A 216 -4.58 -17.44 -17.89
N ILE A 217 -4.30 -16.41 -18.70
CA ILE A 217 -4.85 -16.29 -20.06
C ILE A 217 -4.34 -17.48 -20.89
N SER A 218 -5.25 -18.17 -21.53
CA SER A 218 -4.94 -19.28 -22.46
C SER A 218 -4.93 -18.85 -23.92
N SER A 219 -5.76 -17.87 -24.28
CA SER A 219 -5.80 -17.27 -25.61
C SER A 219 -6.46 -15.90 -25.57
N SER A 220 -6.19 -15.10 -26.59
CA SER A 220 -6.83 -13.79 -26.80
C SER A 220 -7.18 -13.59 -28.25
N SER A 221 -8.28 -12.87 -28.51
CA SER A 221 -8.69 -12.41 -29.84
C SER A 221 -8.57 -10.88 -29.91
N VAL A 222 -7.37 -10.35 -29.70
CA VAL A 222 -7.11 -8.91 -29.74
C VAL A 222 -7.00 -8.44 -31.18
N ALA A 223 -7.51 -7.24 -31.49
CA ALA A 223 -7.47 -6.68 -32.83
C ALA A 223 -6.01 -6.50 -33.33
N ASN A 224 -5.80 -6.70 -34.62
CA ASN A 224 -4.49 -6.54 -35.25
C ASN A 224 -3.88 -5.15 -34.97
N GLY A 225 -2.57 -5.12 -34.71
CA GLY A 225 -1.81 -3.90 -34.46
C GLY A 225 -1.86 -3.36 -33.02
N ILE A 226 -2.61 -4.01 -32.11
CA ILE A 226 -2.63 -3.65 -30.69
C ILE A 226 -1.60 -4.45 -29.89
N MET A 227 -1.41 -5.71 -30.27
CA MET A 227 -0.35 -6.59 -29.76
C MET A 227 0.41 -7.18 -30.93
N SER A 228 1.67 -7.51 -30.75
CA SER A 228 2.41 -8.29 -31.75
C SER A 228 1.75 -9.66 -31.93
N SER A 229 1.64 -10.12 -33.19
CA SER A 229 1.18 -11.46 -33.52
C SER A 229 2.24 -12.53 -33.26
N ALA A 230 3.48 -12.15 -33.04
CA ALA A 230 4.57 -13.08 -32.74
C ALA A 230 4.47 -13.64 -31.33
N THR A 231 4.82 -14.91 -31.22
CA THR A 231 4.88 -15.59 -29.92
C THR A 231 5.88 -14.92 -28.99
N GLN A 232 5.42 -14.51 -27.82
CA GLN A 232 6.26 -14.01 -26.75
C GLN A 232 6.62 -15.17 -25.82
N VAL A 233 7.90 -15.41 -25.61
CA VAL A 233 8.42 -16.46 -24.70
C VAL A 233 9.14 -15.79 -23.55
N ILE A 234 8.74 -16.14 -22.30
CA ILE A 234 9.34 -15.61 -21.07
C ILE A 234 9.85 -16.79 -20.25
N SER A 235 11.11 -16.72 -19.87
CA SER A 235 11.70 -17.63 -18.89
C SER A 235 11.85 -16.93 -17.52
N TYR A 236 11.87 -17.72 -16.47
CA TYR A 236 11.96 -17.23 -15.11
C TYR A 236 13.10 -17.90 -14.35
N THR A 237 13.68 -17.18 -13.40
CA THR A 237 14.65 -17.69 -12.44
C THR A 237 14.00 -18.66 -11.45
N SER A 238 14.80 -19.38 -10.68
CA SER A 238 14.31 -20.25 -9.58
C SER A 238 13.54 -19.47 -8.51
N PHE A 239 13.89 -18.19 -8.30
CA PHE A 239 13.19 -17.26 -7.40
C PHE A 239 12.09 -16.43 -8.10
N LYS A 240 11.60 -16.90 -9.26
CA LYS A 240 10.41 -16.43 -9.98
C LYS A 240 10.49 -15.04 -10.60
N ARG A 241 11.68 -14.45 -10.70
CA ARG A 241 11.90 -13.21 -11.46
C ARG A 241 12.05 -13.50 -12.96
N PRO A 242 11.73 -12.56 -13.86
CA PRO A 242 12.01 -12.71 -15.30
C PRO A 242 13.49 -12.98 -15.53
N ASN A 243 13.82 -14.02 -16.33
CA ASN A 243 15.20 -14.34 -16.71
C ASN A 243 15.50 -13.87 -18.13
N ALA A 244 14.60 -14.16 -19.07
CA ALA A 244 14.70 -13.66 -20.43
C ALA A 244 13.32 -13.52 -21.09
N ILE A 245 13.21 -12.62 -22.07
CA ILE A 245 12.04 -12.42 -22.94
C ILE A 245 12.51 -12.53 -24.39
N THR A 246 11.79 -13.27 -25.20
CA THR A 246 12.04 -13.37 -26.65
C THR A 246 10.76 -13.09 -27.42
N GLN A 247 10.79 -12.18 -28.41
CA GLN A 247 9.67 -11.85 -29.29
C GLN A 247 10.17 -11.10 -30.52
N ASP A 248 9.72 -11.45 -31.72
CA ASP A 248 10.03 -10.73 -32.97
C ASP A 248 11.53 -10.52 -33.22
N GLY A 249 12.36 -11.52 -32.86
CA GLY A 249 13.82 -11.43 -32.98
C GLY A 249 14.46 -10.52 -31.90
N ASN A 250 13.67 -9.85 -31.08
CA ASN A 250 14.16 -9.15 -29.89
C ASN A 250 14.38 -10.15 -28.74
N VAL A 251 15.45 -9.97 -28.00
CA VAL A 251 15.77 -10.74 -26.78
C VAL A 251 16.15 -9.77 -25.67
N ALA A 252 15.45 -9.85 -24.54
CA ALA A 252 15.91 -9.22 -23.29
C ALA A 252 16.41 -10.30 -22.33
N SER A 253 17.52 -10.05 -21.65
CA SER A 253 18.04 -10.91 -20.58
C SER A 253 18.36 -10.09 -19.34
N PHE A 254 18.19 -10.71 -18.16
CA PHE A 254 18.30 -10.03 -16.87
C PHE A 254 19.31 -10.72 -15.96
N THR A 255 20.10 -9.93 -15.24
CA THR A 255 21.05 -10.41 -14.23
C THR A 255 20.67 -9.83 -12.88
N TYR A 256 20.79 -10.65 -11.84
CA TYR A 256 20.38 -10.32 -10.47
C TYR A 256 21.56 -10.41 -9.50
N ASN A 257 21.55 -9.58 -8.44
CA ASN A 257 22.52 -9.63 -7.35
C ASN A 257 22.15 -10.69 -6.29
N GLY A 258 22.96 -10.80 -5.25
CA GLY A 258 22.77 -11.73 -4.14
C GLY A 258 21.46 -11.51 -3.35
N ASN A 259 20.86 -10.32 -3.42
CA ASN A 259 19.57 -9.97 -2.84
C ASN A 259 18.41 -10.15 -3.82
N GLN A 260 18.64 -10.81 -4.96
CA GLN A 260 17.66 -11.04 -6.02
C GLN A 260 17.12 -9.73 -6.65
N GLN A 261 17.86 -8.61 -6.52
CA GLN A 261 17.56 -7.36 -7.20
C GLN A 261 18.21 -7.35 -8.58
N ARG A 262 17.50 -6.79 -9.56
CA ARG A 262 18.01 -6.68 -10.94
C ARG A 262 19.15 -5.65 -10.99
N VAL A 263 20.30 -6.07 -11.51
CA VAL A 263 21.48 -5.21 -11.64
C VAL A 263 21.86 -4.94 -13.09
N LYS A 264 21.37 -5.77 -14.03
CA LYS A 264 21.65 -5.59 -15.45
C LYS A 264 20.50 -6.12 -16.30
N MET A 265 20.20 -5.42 -17.38
CA MET A 265 19.36 -5.86 -18.49
C MET A 265 20.12 -5.65 -19.79
N GLN A 266 20.03 -6.62 -20.71
CA GLN A 266 20.51 -6.47 -22.07
C GLN A 266 19.36 -6.70 -23.03
N VAL A 267 19.20 -5.82 -24.02
CA VAL A 267 18.24 -5.97 -25.12
C VAL A 267 19.01 -6.04 -26.41
N ALA A 268 18.70 -7.04 -27.22
CA ALA A 268 19.30 -7.27 -28.54
C ALA A 268 18.21 -7.59 -29.57
N LYS A 269 18.48 -7.32 -30.85
CA LYS A 269 17.64 -7.72 -32.00
C LYS A 269 18.49 -8.38 -33.07
N GLY A 270 18.13 -9.58 -33.49
CA GLY A 270 18.88 -10.35 -34.48
C GLY A 270 20.35 -10.54 -34.08
N GLY A 271 20.65 -10.67 -32.77
CA GLY A 271 22.00 -10.78 -32.24
C GLY A 271 22.74 -9.44 -32.03
N SER A 272 22.24 -8.32 -32.60
CA SER A 272 22.84 -6.99 -32.42
C SER A 272 22.34 -6.34 -31.12
N ARG A 273 23.26 -5.87 -30.28
CA ARG A 273 22.92 -5.18 -29.03
C ARG A 273 22.22 -3.86 -29.32
N LEU A 274 21.05 -3.64 -28.69
CA LEU A 274 20.32 -2.39 -28.71
C LEU A 274 20.60 -1.55 -27.46
N LEU A 275 20.57 -2.21 -26.28
CA LEU A 275 20.70 -1.55 -24.99
C LEU A 275 21.35 -2.52 -23.98
N THR A 276 22.29 -2.02 -23.19
CA THR A 276 22.63 -2.60 -21.90
C THR A 276 22.33 -1.57 -20.83
N ARG A 277 21.49 -1.92 -19.85
CA ARG A 277 21.16 -1.06 -18.71
C ARG A 277 21.64 -1.70 -17.42
N TYR A 278 22.36 -0.91 -16.62
CA TYR A 278 22.75 -1.27 -15.25
C TYR A 278 21.88 -0.49 -14.26
N TYR A 279 21.56 -1.13 -13.12
CA TYR A 279 20.75 -0.58 -12.05
C TYR A 279 21.56 -0.66 -10.76
N LEU A 280 21.68 0.46 -10.06
CA LEU A 280 22.56 0.59 -8.89
C LEU A 280 21.88 1.46 -7.83
N GLY A 281 21.86 0.97 -6.61
CA GLY A 281 21.41 1.68 -5.43
C GLY A 281 19.99 2.25 -5.49
N ASP A 282 19.11 1.62 -6.30
CA ASP A 282 17.72 2.01 -6.54
C ASP A 282 17.51 3.46 -7.04
N CYS A 283 18.59 4.16 -7.41
CA CYS A 283 18.55 5.56 -7.86
C CYS A 283 19.50 5.88 -9.03
N TYR A 284 20.34 4.97 -9.48
CA TYR A 284 21.30 5.22 -10.54
C TYR A 284 21.20 4.18 -11.65
N GLU A 285 21.09 4.66 -12.87
CA GLU A 285 21.03 3.83 -14.08
C GLU A 285 22.10 4.25 -15.09
N ILE A 286 22.71 3.26 -15.75
CA ILE A 286 23.65 3.48 -16.85
C ILE A 286 23.12 2.74 -18.06
N ASP A 287 22.79 3.47 -19.12
CA ASP A 287 22.40 2.92 -20.42
C ASP A 287 23.60 2.96 -21.36
N GLU A 288 23.97 1.81 -21.88
CA GLU A 288 24.96 1.68 -22.96
C GLU A 288 24.26 1.26 -24.24
N THR A 289 24.34 2.09 -25.27
CA THR A 289 23.75 1.83 -26.59
C THR A 289 24.84 1.97 -27.68
N PRO A 290 24.60 1.50 -28.89
CA PRO A 290 25.53 1.72 -30.03
C PRO A 290 25.80 3.21 -30.33
N SER A 291 24.84 4.10 -29.98
CA SER A 291 24.94 5.55 -30.20
C SER A 291 25.61 6.31 -29.04
N GLY A 292 25.96 5.63 -27.94
CA GLY A 292 26.62 6.23 -26.77
C GLY A 292 25.96 5.87 -25.47
N ASN A 293 26.54 6.37 -24.38
CA ASN A 293 26.11 6.08 -23.02
C ASN A 293 25.24 7.21 -22.47
N LYS A 294 24.27 6.84 -21.63
CA LYS A 294 23.44 7.77 -20.83
C LYS A 294 23.45 7.33 -19.37
N GLU A 295 23.80 8.23 -18.48
CA GLU A 295 23.76 8.00 -17.04
C GLU A 295 22.60 8.81 -16.46
N LYS A 296 21.88 8.26 -15.49
CA LYS A 296 20.70 8.87 -14.83
C LYS A 296 20.81 8.65 -13.33
N LEU A 297 20.87 9.75 -12.56
CA LEU A 297 20.85 9.73 -11.09
C LEU A 297 19.56 10.41 -10.62
N TYR A 298 18.66 9.63 -10.03
CA TYR A 298 17.38 10.08 -9.50
C TYR A 298 17.58 10.63 -8.09
N LEU A 299 16.96 11.78 -7.81
CA LEU A 299 17.23 12.63 -6.65
C LEU A 299 15.93 13.21 -6.06
N ALA A 300 16.03 13.74 -4.83
CA ALA A 300 14.90 14.28 -4.09
C ALA A 300 13.73 13.30 -3.99
N GLY A 301 14.08 12.09 -3.59
CA GLY A 301 13.22 10.96 -3.33
C GLY A 301 14.07 9.80 -2.82
N GLU A 302 13.46 8.73 -2.35
CA GLU A 302 14.18 7.56 -1.83
C GLU A 302 14.73 6.67 -2.97
N ASN A 303 14.00 6.65 -4.10
CA ASN A 303 14.29 5.76 -5.23
C ASN A 303 13.71 6.31 -6.55
N TYR A 304 13.73 5.48 -7.60
CA TYR A 304 13.18 5.81 -8.93
C TYR A 304 11.69 6.22 -8.94
N TYR A 305 10.88 5.70 -7.97
CA TYR A 305 9.41 5.81 -8.01
C TYR A 305 8.90 7.13 -7.45
N ASP A 306 9.62 7.72 -6.51
CA ASP A 306 9.23 8.96 -5.83
C ASP A 306 10.15 10.15 -6.15
N ALA A 307 11.32 9.92 -6.75
CA ALA A 307 12.24 10.99 -7.15
C ALA A 307 11.52 12.10 -7.91
N SER A 308 11.74 13.33 -7.47
CA SER A 308 11.16 14.54 -8.08
C SER A 308 12.12 15.28 -9.01
N ALA A 309 13.40 14.88 -9.03
CA ALA A 309 14.47 15.40 -9.87
C ALA A 309 15.37 14.27 -10.39
N VAL A 310 16.07 14.50 -11.49
CA VAL A 310 17.04 13.57 -12.05
C VAL A 310 18.18 14.34 -12.71
N LEU A 311 19.42 13.95 -12.41
CA LEU A 311 20.59 14.34 -13.17
C LEU A 311 20.78 13.34 -14.33
N VAL A 312 20.89 13.84 -15.54
CA VAL A 312 21.12 13.03 -16.74
C VAL A 312 22.41 13.48 -17.42
N LYS A 313 23.30 12.55 -17.69
CA LYS A 313 24.49 12.74 -18.51
C LYS A 313 24.35 11.89 -19.74
N ASP A 314 24.29 12.51 -20.89
CA ASP A 314 24.28 11.87 -22.20
C ASP A 314 25.71 11.82 -22.83
N HIS A 315 25.79 11.40 -24.07
CA HIS A 315 27.03 11.33 -24.83
C HIS A 315 27.80 12.67 -24.92
N THR A 316 27.18 13.82 -24.56
CA THR A 316 27.84 15.12 -24.50
C THR A 316 28.72 15.31 -23.26
N ASN A 317 28.72 14.32 -22.37
CA ASN A 317 29.54 14.26 -21.15
C ASN A 317 29.28 15.36 -20.09
N SER A 318 28.17 16.10 -20.19
CA SER A 318 27.78 17.08 -19.17
C SER A 318 26.51 16.63 -18.45
N TRP A 319 26.50 16.76 -17.12
CA TRP A 319 25.31 16.53 -16.30
C TRP A 319 24.32 17.66 -16.48
N LYS A 320 23.04 17.32 -16.72
CA LYS A 320 21.92 18.25 -16.81
C LYS A 320 20.87 17.87 -15.80
N LEU A 321 20.35 18.85 -15.07
CA LEU A 321 19.26 18.67 -14.12
C LEU A 321 17.92 18.74 -14.82
N TYR A 322 17.06 17.76 -14.57
CA TYR A 322 15.66 17.75 -14.97
C TYR A 322 14.78 17.53 -13.77
N TYR A 323 13.57 18.06 -13.80
CA TYR A 323 12.52 17.81 -12.82
C TYR A 323 11.49 16.87 -13.41
N ILE A 324 10.97 15.98 -12.57
CA ILE A 324 10.01 14.95 -12.95
C ILE A 324 8.63 15.40 -12.50
N GLY A 325 7.69 15.56 -13.46
CA GLY A 325 6.27 15.72 -13.21
C GLY A 325 5.60 14.35 -13.15
N ARG A 326 4.78 14.11 -12.12
CA ARG A 326 4.09 12.83 -11.92
C ARG A 326 2.59 13.05 -11.73
N ASP A 327 1.77 12.09 -12.16
CA ASP A 327 0.38 12.01 -11.74
C ASP A 327 0.26 11.47 -10.30
N TYR A 328 -0.97 11.33 -9.81
CA TYR A 328 -1.19 10.86 -8.43
C TYR A 328 -0.87 9.36 -8.24
N LEU A 329 -0.77 8.59 -9.32
CA LEU A 329 -0.33 7.17 -9.30
C LEU A 329 1.20 7.03 -9.37
N GLY A 330 1.94 8.14 -9.43
CA GLY A 330 3.39 8.13 -9.59
C GLY A 330 3.88 8.01 -11.05
N SER A 331 2.96 7.95 -12.04
CA SER A 331 3.36 7.88 -13.46
C SER A 331 4.12 9.14 -13.86
N ILE A 332 5.23 8.98 -14.58
CA ILE A 332 6.01 10.09 -15.10
C ILE A 332 5.26 10.67 -16.31
N THR A 333 4.69 11.85 -16.15
CA THR A 333 3.91 12.53 -17.18
C THR A 333 4.68 13.63 -17.87
N ASP A 334 5.62 14.27 -17.16
CA ASP A 334 6.36 15.41 -17.70
C ASP A 334 7.82 15.37 -17.27
N ILE A 335 8.70 15.71 -18.19
CA ILE A 335 10.11 16.01 -17.94
C ILE A 335 10.30 17.49 -18.17
N ILE A 336 10.86 18.20 -17.20
CA ILE A 336 11.00 19.65 -17.21
C ILE A 336 12.47 19.98 -17.00
N THR A 337 13.01 20.87 -17.82
CA THR A 337 14.41 21.33 -17.72
C THR A 337 14.62 22.13 -16.44
N GLU A 338 15.87 22.30 -16.01
CA GLU A 338 16.25 23.17 -14.90
C GLU A 338 15.75 24.62 -15.09
N ALA A 339 15.71 25.09 -16.33
CA ALA A 339 15.19 26.43 -16.68
C ALA A 339 13.65 26.57 -16.53
N GLY A 340 12.95 25.47 -16.23
CA GLY A 340 11.49 25.46 -16.07
C GLY A 340 10.76 25.45 -17.42
N THR A 341 11.30 24.79 -18.43
CA THR A 341 10.64 24.55 -19.72
C THR A 341 10.34 23.06 -19.88
N LYS A 342 9.24 22.75 -20.53
CA LYS A 342 8.84 21.36 -20.78
C LYS A 342 9.78 20.73 -21.82
N TYR A 343 10.40 19.61 -21.46
CA TYR A 343 11.29 18.83 -22.35
C TYR A 343 10.54 17.70 -23.05
N ALA A 344 9.72 16.96 -22.29
CA ALA A 344 8.89 15.89 -22.81
C ALA A 344 7.58 15.76 -22.00
N SER A 345 6.54 15.21 -22.63
CA SER A 345 5.27 14.88 -21.99
C SER A 345 4.78 13.53 -22.43
N TYR A 346 4.18 12.79 -21.51
CA TYR A 346 3.66 11.45 -21.71
C TYR A 346 2.25 11.33 -21.12
N ASN A 347 1.46 10.42 -21.67
CA ASN A 347 0.16 10.11 -21.16
C ASN A 347 -0.08 8.59 -21.15
N PHE A 348 -0.76 8.12 -20.11
CA PHE A 348 -1.12 6.72 -19.94
C PHE A 348 -2.61 6.60 -19.63
N ASP A 349 -3.23 5.52 -20.14
CA ASP A 349 -4.59 5.18 -19.77
C ASP A 349 -4.66 4.61 -18.34
N ALA A 350 -5.84 4.14 -17.93
CA ALA A 350 -6.05 3.56 -16.61
C ALA A 350 -5.20 2.28 -16.37
N TRP A 351 -4.83 1.56 -17.43
CA TRP A 351 -4.09 0.30 -17.38
C TRP A 351 -2.62 0.43 -17.76
N GLY A 352 -2.14 1.66 -18.04
CA GLY A 352 -0.74 1.93 -18.34
C GLY A 352 -0.39 1.87 -19.83
N ARG A 353 -1.36 1.73 -20.75
CA ARG A 353 -1.08 1.86 -22.18
C ARG A 353 -0.75 3.30 -22.52
N GLN A 354 0.30 3.46 -23.34
CA GLN A 354 0.75 4.79 -23.77
C GLN A 354 -0.25 5.40 -24.76
N ARG A 355 -0.51 6.70 -24.57
CA ARG A 355 -1.34 7.51 -25.44
C ARG A 355 -0.60 8.78 -25.84
N ASN A 356 -1.02 9.40 -26.91
CA ASN A 356 -0.53 10.73 -27.30
C ASN A 356 -0.81 11.73 -26.16
N SER A 357 0.19 12.48 -25.74
CA SER A 357 0.10 13.37 -24.59
C SER A 357 -0.85 14.55 -24.77
N SER A 358 -1.18 14.94 -26.00
CA SER A 358 -2.07 16.06 -26.29
C SER A 358 -3.51 15.64 -26.60
N SER A 359 -3.70 14.58 -27.37
CA SER A 359 -5.03 14.13 -27.80
C SER A 359 -5.59 12.96 -26.98
N HIS A 360 -4.76 12.32 -26.15
CA HIS A 360 -5.08 11.11 -25.40
C HIS A 360 -5.59 9.95 -26.28
N VAL A 361 -5.23 9.95 -27.58
CA VAL A 361 -5.48 8.84 -28.50
C VAL A 361 -4.45 7.74 -28.28
N TYR A 362 -4.87 6.49 -28.31
CA TYR A 362 -3.96 5.34 -28.16
C TYR A 362 -2.92 5.30 -29.29
N ILE A 363 -1.69 5.04 -28.89
CA ILE A 363 -0.58 4.84 -29.82
C ILE A 363 -0.58 3.34 -30.21
N PRO A 364 -0.49 3.01 -31.50
CA PRO A 364 -0.36 1.62 -31.93
C PRO A 364 0.87 0.94 -31.35
N SER A 365 0.78 -0.37 -31.11
CA SER A 365 1.93 -1.16 -30.61
C SER A 365 3.12 -1.05 -31.55
N GLY A 366 4.30 -0.89 -30.97
CA GLY A 366 5.55 -0.70 -31.71
C GLY A 366 5.79 0.73 -32.21
N GLN A 367 4.82 1.64 -32.03
CA GLN A 367 4.93 3.07 -32.36
C GLN A 367 4.97 3.95 -31.10
N GLU A 368 5.05 3.34 -29.92
CA GLU A 368 5.10 4.06 -28.65
C GLU A 368 6.26 5.05 -28.63
N VAL A 369 5.99 6.24 -28.09
CA VAL A 369 7.01 7.26 -27.92
C VAL A 369 8.05 6.76 -26.91
N GLU A 370 9.33 6.89 -27.26
CA GLU A 370 10.41 6.54 -26.35
C GLU A 370 10.38 7.45 -25.13
N LEU A 371 10.39 6.85 -23.96
CA LEU A 371 10.41 7.56 -22.70
C LEU A 371 11.83 8.01 -22.39
N PHE A 372 12.04 9.31 -22.19
CA PHE A 372 13.38 9.92 -21.97
C PHE A 372 14.19 9.23 -20.87
N LEU A 373 13.50 8.80 -19.80
CA LEU A 373 14.10 8.06 -18.70
C LEU A 373 13.95 6.54 -18.83
N GLY A 374 13.22 6.05 -19.83
CA GLY A 374 12.85 4.64 -19.94
C GLY A 374 11.76 4.21 -18.95
N ARG A 375 11.28 5.13 -18.09
CA ARG A 375 10.27 4.91 -17.06
C ARG A 375 9.04 5.76 -17.32
N GLY A 376 7.84 5.22 -17.01
CA GLY A 376 6.58 5.89 -17.31
C GLY A 376 5.48 5.56 -16.30
N TYR A 377 4.56 4.67 -16.66
CA TYR A 377 3.40 4.29 -15.85
C TYR A 377 3.80 3.85 -14.44
N SER A 378 3.23 4.51 -13.41
CA SER A 378 3.57 4.32 -11.99
C SER A 378 5.07 4.30 -11.69
N GLY A 379 5.89 5.04 -12.49
CA GLY A 379 7.34 5.10 -12.34
C GLY A 379 8.11 3.87 -12.85
N HIS A 380 7.42 2.87 -13.37
CA HIS A 380 8.03 1.62 -13.84
C HIS A 380 8.74 1.76 -15.18
N GLU A 381 9.68 0.84 -15.41
CA GLU A 381 10.41 0.72 -16.66
C GLU A 381 9.53 0.11 -17.75
N HIS A 382 9.49 0.75 -18.91
CA HIS A 382 8.82 0.25 -20.09
C HIS A 382 9.80 -0.52 -20.99
N LEU A 383 9.44 -1.74 -21.34
CA LEU A 383 10.15 -2.59 -22.29
C LEU A 383 9.46 -2.46 -23.67
N LYS A 384 9.77 -1.37 -24.34
CA LYS A 384 9.11 -0.95 -25.60
C LYS A 384 9.08 -2.05 -26.67
N GLU A 385 10.20 -2.79 -26.82
CA GLU A 385 10.36 -3.85 -27.81
C GLU A 385 9.41 -5.04 -27.61
N PHE A 386 8.82 -5.13 -26.42
CA PHE A 386 7.95 -6.23 -25.99
C PHE A 386 6.52 -5.77 -25.62
N GLY A 387 6.25 -4.47 -25.65
CA GLY A 387 4.98 -3.91 -25.20
C GLY A 387 4.68 -4.14 -23.71
N LEU A 388 5.71 -4.34 -22.88
CA LEU A 388 5.59 -4.69 -21.47
C LEU A 388 6.08 -3.59 -20.55
N VAL A 389 5.58 -3.61 -19.33
CA VAL A 389 6.08 -2.83 -18.21
C VAL A 389 6.74 -3.77 -17.22
N ASN A 390 7.99 -3.50 -16.87
CA ASN A 390 8.71 -4.28 -15.88
C ASN A 390 8.52 -3.64 -14.49
N MET A 391 7.72 -4.29 -13.67
CA MET A 391 7.46 -3.88 -12.29
C MET A 391 8.38 -4.61 -11.30
N ASN A 392 9.66 -4.80 -11.66
CA ASN A 392 10.72 -5.51 -10.93
C ASN A 392 10.45 -7.01 -10.74
N ALA A 393 9.56 -7.38 -9.84
CA ALA A 393 9.28 -8.78 -9.54
C ALA A 393 8.53 -9.48 -10.67
N ARG A 394 7.63 -8.77 -11.32
CA ARG A 394 6.77 -9.32 -12.38
C ARG A 394 6.73 -8.43 -13.61
N LEU A 395 6.52 -9.06 -14.76
CA LEU A 395 6.21 -8.35 -16.01
C LEU A 395 4.71 -8.12 -16.07
N TYR A 396 4.32 -6.90 -16.38
CA TYR A 396 2.96 -6.45 -16.57
C TYR A 396 2.69 -6.14 -18.04
N ASP A 397 1.58 -6.63 -18.54
CA ASP A 397 1.11 -6.32 -19.89
C ASP A 397 -0.06 -5.34 -19.81
N PRO A 398 0.12 -4.07 -20.20
CA PRO A 398 -0.93 -3.06 -20.13
C PRO A 398 -2.08 -3.29 -21.14
N ALA A 399 -1.85 -4.00 -22.24
CA ALA A 399 -2.90 -4.39 -23.18
C ALA A 399 -3.79 -5.47 -22.59
N LEU A 400 -3.22 -6.43 -21.86
CA LEU A 400 -3.96 -7.45 -21.14
C LEU A 400 -4.51 -6.94 -19.79
N GLY A 401 -3.92 -5.86 -19.21
CA GLY A 401 -4.24 -5.36 -17.89
C GLY A 401 -3.85 -6.32 -16.76
N ARG A 402 -2.81 -7.13 -16.95
CA ARG A 402 -2.46 -8.24 -16.06
C ARG A 402 -0.96 -8.47 -15.96
N PHE A 403 -0.55 -9.07 -14.84
CA PHE A 403 0.76 -9.68 -14.73
C PHE A 403 0.86 -10.97 -15.56
N LEU A 404 2.06 -11.26 -16.07
CA LEU A 404 2.35 -12.47 -16.85
C LEU A 404 2.80 -13.65 -15.98
N ALA A 405 3.07 -13.40 -14.69
CA ALA A 405 3.38 -14.41 -13.68
C ALA A 405 2.46 -14.25 -12.45
N PRO A 406 2.15 -15.34 -11.73
CA PRO A 406 1.33 -15.24 -10.53
C PRO A 406 2.12 -14.56 -9.40
N ASP A 407 1.44 -13.77 -8.59
CA ASP A 407 1.99 -13.26 -7.33
C ASP A 407 2.47 -14.43 -6.45
N PRO A 408 3.66 -14.39 -5.88
CA PRO A 408 4.10 -15.41 -4.94
C PRO A 408 3.23 -15.44 -3.67
N PHE A 409 2.60 -14.31 -3.31
CA PHE A 409 1.83 -14.15 -2.08
C PHE A 409 0.34 -13.91 -2.36
N VAL A 410 -0.51 -14.33 -1.41
CA VAL A 410 -1.89 -13.86 -1.26
C VAL A 410 -1.87 -12.85 -0.13
N GLN A 411 -1.84 -11.56 -0.47
CA GLN A 411 -1.60 -10.47 0.49
C GLN A 411 -2.79 -10.25 1.44
N MET A 412 -4.01 -10.45 0.93
CA MET A 412 -5.27 -10.28 1.66
C MET A 412 -6.11 -11.57 1.54
N PRO A 413 -5.86 -12.58 2.37
CA PRO A 413 -6.56 -13.87 2.27
C PRO A 413 -8.06 -13.78 2.57
N ASP A 414 -8.49 -12.74 3.29
CA ASP A 414 -9.91 -12.47 3.57
C ASP A 414 -10.66 -11.84 2.40
N LEU A 415 -9.93 -11.44 1.33
CA LEU A 415 -10.50 -10.83 0.14
C LEU A 415 -10.40 -11.80 -1.04
N SER A 416 -11.55 -12.34 -1.47
CA SER A 416 -11.61 -13.35 -2.56
C SER A 416 -10.94 -12.90 -3.86
N GLN A 417 -10.96 -11.60 -4.18
CA GLN A 417 -10.31 -11.04 -5.36
C GLN A 417 -8.78 -11.20 -5.34
N ASN A 418 -8.16 -11.25 -4.15
CA ASN A 418 -6.71 -11.40 -4.02
C ASN A 418 -6.21 -12.80 -4.37
N PHE A 419 -7.10 -13.80 -4.50
CA PHE A 419 -6.74 -15.13 -5.02
C PHE A 419 -6.48 -15.14 -6.53
N ASN A 420 -6.90 -14.10 -7.26
CA ASN A 420 -6.48 -13.90 -8.65
C ASN A 420 -5.09 -13.25 -8.69
N ARG A 421 -4.06 -14.06 -8.46
CA ARG A 421 -2.66 -13.63 -8.35
C ARG A 421 -2.04 -13.08 -9.65
N TYR A 422 -2.79 -13.04 -10.75
CA TYR A 422 -2.39 -12.40 -12.00
C TYR A 422 -3.01 -11.01 -12.16
N SER A 423 -4.00 -10.64 -11.35
CA SER A 423 -4.64 -9.33 -11.46
C SER A 423 -3.69 -8.22 -11.03
N TYR A 424 -3.65 -7.14 -11.81
CA TYR A 424 -2.99 -5.91 -11.41
C TYR A 424 -3.95 -5.09 -10.55
N ALA A 425 -3.45 -4.62 -9.40
CA ALA A 425 -4.18 -3.70 -8.53
C ALA A 425 -5.63 -4.16 -8.21
N MET A 426 -5.88 -5.48 -8.10
CA MET A 426 -7.21 -6.08 -7.90
C MET A 426 -8.26 -5.61 -8.93
N ASN A 427 -7.85 -5.35 -10.17
CA ASN A 427 -8.64 -4.75 -11.24
C ASN A 427 -9.14 -3.31 -10.95
N ASN A 428 -8.49 -2.59 -10.04
CA ASN A 428 -8.72 -1.17 -9.77
C ASN A 428 -7.41 -0.37 -9.85
N PRO A 429 -6.83 -0.21 -11.05
CA PRO A 429 -5.53 0.41 -11.25
C PRO A 429 -5.51 1.93 -11.00
N LEU A 430 -6.68 2.54 -10.75
CA LEU A 430 -6.82 3.95 -10.43
C LEU A 430 -6.90 4.22 -8.92
N ARG A 431 -6.88 3.17 -8.10
CA ARG A 431 -6.90 3.26 -6.64
C ARG A 431 -5.65 2.67 -6.00
N TYR A 432 -5.09 1.64 -6.61
CA TYR A 432 -3.97 0.88 -6.10
C TYR A 432 -2.80 0.97 -7.06
N VAL A 433 -1.61 0.97 -6.53
CA VAL A 433 -0.35 0.81 -7.26
C VAL A 433 0.40 -0.40 -6.71
N ASP A 434 1.28 -0.96 -7.52
CA ASP A 434 2.20 -2.03 -7.15
C ASP A 434 3.61 -1.54 -7.53
N GLU A 435 4.39 -1.07 -6.55
CA GLU A 435 5.66 -0.40 -6.81
C GLU A 435 6.82 -1.37 -7.04
N ASP A 436 6.74 -2.59 -6.53
CA ASP A 436 7.79 -3.59 -6.65
C ASP A 436 7.39 -4.84 -7.43
N GLY A 437 6.13 -4.93 -7.86
CA GLY A 437 5.57 -6.07 -8.55
C GLY A 437 5.27 -7.27 -7.63
N GLU A 438 5.28 -7.08 -6.32
CA GLU A 438 4.94 -8.12 -5.32
C GLU A 438 3.84 -7.67 -4.36
N PHE A 439 3.71 -6.35 -4.08
CA PHE A 439 2.77 -5.83 -3.08
C PHE A 439 1.90 -4.71 -3.63
N ILE A 440 0.59 -4.81 -3.37
CA ILE A 440 -0.40 -3.80 -3.73
C ILE A 440 -0.51 -2.77 -2.62
N HIS A 441 -0.35 -1.49 -2.97
CA HIS A 441 -0.46 -0.38 -2.03
C HIS A 441 -1.77 0.38 -2.22
N ILE A 442 -2.42 0.70 -1.09
CA ILE A 442 -3.54 1.65 -1.06
C ILE A 442 -2.93 3.05 -0.97
N ILE A 443 -3.20 3.89 -1.95
CA ILE A 443 -2.62 5.24 -2.05
C ILE A 443 -2.96 6.13 -0.85
N ILE A 444 -3.89 5.76 0.05
CA ILE A 444 -4.34 6.66 1.12
C ILE A 444 -4.82 5.90 2.37
N GLY A 445 -4.40 6.37 3.53
CA GLY A 445 -4.97 6.07 4.86
C GLY A 445 -4.07 5.34 5.86
N ALA A 446 -3.01 4.66 5.41
CA ALA A 446 -2.08 3.95 6.29
C ALA A 446 -0.81 4.78 6.64
N VAL A 447 -0.79 6.07 6.24
CA VAL A 447 0.43 6.91 6.19
C VAL A 447 1.04 7.18 7.57
N ILE A 448 0.24 7.39 8.63
CA ILE A 448 0.79 7.86 9.93
C ILE A 448 1.61 6.77 10.64
N GLY A 449 1.07 5.56 10.80
CA GLY A 449 1.78 4.47 11.49
C GLY A 449 2.93 3.91 10.65
N GLY A 450 2.73 3.80 9.35
CA GLY A 450 3.75 3.35 8.39
C GLY A 450 4.94 4.27 8.33
N THR A 451 4.71 5.58 8.19
CA THR A 451 5.76 6.60 8.15
C THR A 451 6.59 6.64 9.41
N ALA A 452 5.96 6.52 10.59
CA ALA A 452 6.69 6.51 11.86
C ALA A 452 7.64 5.31 11.98
N ASN A 453 7.20 4.11 11.58
CA ASN A 453 8.06 2.92 11.61
C ASN A 453 9.13 2.95 10.53
N LEU A 454 8.81 3.47 9.34
CA LEU A 454 9.78 3.70 8.26
C LEU A 454 10.90 4.65 8.70
N ILE A 455 10.55 5.79 9.31
CA ILE A 455 11.53 6.74 9.86
C ILE A 455 12.37 6.08 10.95
N TYR A 456 11.74 5.32 11.87
CA TYR A 456 12.46 4.59 12.90
C TYR A 456 13.48 3.61 12.31
N LYS A 457 13.10 2.84 11.29
CA LYS A 457 13.99 1.88 10.64
C LYS A 457 15.08 2.54 9.79
N ALA A 458 14.78 3.67 9.15
CA ALA A 458 15.77 4.47 8.45
C ALA A 458 16.82 5.02 9.43
N VAL A 459 16.37 5.58 10.56
CA VAL A 459 17.26 6.13 11.60
C VAL A 459 18.09 5.04 12.28
N SER A 460 17.54 3.84 12.46
CA SER A 460 18.26 2.69 13.04
C SER A 460 19.20 1.98 12.05
N GLY A 461 19.30 2.45 10.81
CA GLY A 461 20.18 1.88 9.78
C GLY A 461 19.76 0.48 9.29
N GLN A 462 18.49 0.09 9.49
CA GLN A 462 17.99 -1.24 9.13
C GLN A 462 17.32 -1.31 7.76
N LEU A 463 17.25 -0.19 7.03
CA LEU A 463 16.75 -0.17 5.67
C LEU A 463 17.90 -0.36 4.69
N HIS A 464 18.05 -1.57 4.19
CA HIS A 464 19.09 -1.93 3.21
C HIS A 464 18.54 -2.09 1.80
N SER A 465 17.22 -2.07 1.66
CA SER A 465 16.51 -2.20 0.39
C SER A 465 15.15 -1.51 0.45
N PHE A 466 14.56 -1.27 -0.71
CA PHE A 466 13.17 -0.82 -0.84
C PHE A 466 12.17 -1.75 -0.13
N LYS A 467 12.43 -3.07 -0.14
CA LYS A 467 11.63 -4.03 0.61
C LYS A 467 11.63 -3.77 2.12
N ASP A 468 12.77 -3.35 2.67
CA ASP A 468 12.89 -3.06 4.09
C ASP A 468 12.10 -1.80 4.46
N GLY A 469 12.18 -0.75 3.63
CA GLY A 469 11.37 0.46 3.77
C GLY A 469 9.88 0.13 3.74
N PHE A 470 9.53 -0.75 2.83
CA PHE A 470 8.16 -1.20 2.62
C PHE A 470 7.63 -2.06 3.76
N ALA A 471 8.43 -3.03 4.21
CA ALA A 471 8.09 -3.84 5.36
C ALA A 471 7.98 -2.97 6.63
N ALA A 472 8.89 -2.02 6.81
CA ALA A 472 8.84 -1.07 7.92
C ALA A 472 7.56 -0.22 7.90
N PHE A 473 7.18 0.31 6.73
CA PHE A 473 5.94 1.05 6.57
C PHE A 473 4.71 0.18 6.81
N GLY A 474 4.65 -1.03 6.19
CA GLY A 474 3.51 -1.95 6.35
C GLY A 474 3.32 -2.42 7.79
N ILE A 475 4.41 -2.74 8.50
CA ILE A 475 4.38 -3.12 9.92
C ILE A 475 3.84 -1.96 10.77
N GLY A 476 4.33 -0.72 10.53
CA GLY A 476 3.87 0.46 11.26
C GLY A 476 2.42 0.81 10.94
N ALA A 477 2.00 0.68 9.68
CA ALA A 477 0.63 0.96 9.25
C ALA A 477 -0.36 -0.05 9.86
N ALA A 478 -0.03 -1.34 9.88
CA ALA A 478 -0.84 -2.36 10.53
C ALA A 478 -0.95 -2.12 12.05
N ALA A 479 0.18 -1.85 12.71
CA ALA A 479 0.22 -1.55 14.13
C ALA A 479 -0.58 -0.29 14.47
N GLY A 480 -0.39 0.81 13.72
CA GLY A 480 -1.09 2.08 13.90
C GLY A 480 -2.59 1.96 13.68
N GLY A 481 -3.02 1.26 12.64
CA GLY A 481 -4.44 1.02 12.34
C GLY A 481 -5.15 0.24 13.45
N LEU A 482 -4.56 -0.85 13.93
CA LEU A 482 -5.09 -1.65 15.04
C LEU A 482 -5.09 -0.86 16.35
N GLY A 483 -4.01 -0.10 16.62
CA GLY A 483 -3.93 0.77 17.81
C GLY A 483 -5.03 1.84 17.83
N ALA A 484 -5.27 2.50 16.70
CA ALA A 484 -6.33 3.52 16.57
C ALA A 484 -7.73 2.93 16.80
N ALA A 485 -8.02 1.75 16.22
CA ALA A 485 -9.30 1.08 16.41
C ALA A 485 -9.55 0.71 17.87
N THR A 486 -8.57 0.09 18.55
CA THR A 486 -8.68 -0.31 19.95
C THR A 486 -8.74 0.89 20.90
N GLY A 487 -7.97 1.95 20.62
CA GLY A 487 -7.99 3.20 21.36
C GLY A 487 -9.37 3.87 21.30
N GLY A 488 -9.99 3.93 20.13
CA GLY A 488 -11.34 4.49 19.96
C GLY A 488 -12.41 3.74 20.75
N LEU A 489 -12.37 2.40 20.73
CA LEU A 489 -13.30 1.56 21.51
C LEU A 489 -13.13 1.77 23.02
N ALA A 490 -11.88 1.81 23.50
CA ALA A 490 -11.60 2.03 24.91
C ALA A 490 -12.01 3.44 25.37
N PHE A 491 -11.86 4.45 24.51
CA PHE A 491 -12.33 5.80 24.77
C PHE A 491 -13.84 5.86 25.00
N ALA A 492 -14.61 5.23 24.13
CA ALA A 492 -16.05 5.14 24.25
C ALA A 492 -16.50 4.36 25.50
N ALA A 493 -15.86 3.22 25.78
CA ALA A 493 -16.15 2.38 26.95
C ALA A 493 -15.84 3.10 28.26
N ALA A 494 -14.84 3.98 28.34
CA ALA A 494 -14.48 4.79 29.47
C ALA A 494 -15.31 6.08 29.61
N GLY A 495 -16.41 6.20 28.83
CA GLY A 495 -17.37 7.31 28.92
C GLY A 495 -16.99 8.54 28.10
N GLY A 496 -16.13 8.39 27.09
CA GLY A 496 -15.89 9.42 26.08
C GLY A 496 -17.15 9.67 25.23
N ALA A 497 -17.50 10.93 25.00
CA ALA A 497 -18.67 11.29 24.20
C ALA A 497 -18.42 11.18 22.71
N ALA A 498 -19.45 10.89 21.93
CA ALA A 498 -19.41 10.97 20.47
C ALA A 498 -19.02 12.41 20.06
N GLY A 499 -17.93 12.58 19.33
CA GLY A 499 -17.35 13.87 18.98
C GLY A 499 -16.07 14.23 19.75
N GLY A 500 -15.48 13.27 20.49
CA GLY A 500 -14.13 13.40 21.08
C GLY A 500 -14.04 14.16 22.39
N ILE A 501 -15.14 14.33 23.12
CA ILE A 501 -15.13 14.93 24.46
C ILE A 501 -15.09 13.82 25.50
N GLY A 502 -13.94 13.61 26.10
CA GLY A 502 -13.72 12.73 27.24
C GLY A 502 -12.78 13.42 28.24
N GLY A 503 -12.84 13.05 29.49
CA GLY A 503 -11.87 13.52 30.47
C GLY A 503 -10.58 12.71 30.45
N PHE A 504 -9.72 12.96 31.42
CA PHE A 504 -8.46 12.24 31.62
C PHE A 504 -8.65 10.72 31.57
N LEU A 505 -9.68 10.18 32.27
CA LEU A 505 -9.90 8.73 32.34
C LEU A 505 -10.18 8.09 30.98
N ALA A 506 -11.04 8.73 30.16
CA ALA A 506 -11.33 8.24 28.81
C ALA A 506 -10.12 8.31 27.90
N GLY A 507 -9.37 9.40 27.96
CA GLY A 507 -8.13 9.56 27.21
C GLY A 507 -7.02 8.59 27.62
N ALA A 508 -6.89 8.35 28.94
CA ALA A 508 -5.94 7.38 29.48
C ALA A 508 -6.28 5.94 29.02
N ALA A 509 -7.57 5.57 29.04
CA ALA A 509 -8.03 4.27 28.56
C ALA A 509 -7.77 4.10 27.06
N ALA A 510 -8.05 5.13 26.26
CA ALA A 510 -7.78 5.12 24.82
C ALA A 510 -6.28 4.97 24.51
N GLY A 511 -5.44 5.77 25.16
CA GLY A 511 -4.00 5.73 24.99
C GLY A 511 -3.37 4.40 25.43
N SER A 512 -3.80 3.86 26.58
CA SER A 512 -3.34 2.54 27.06
C SER A 512 -3.73 1.42 26.10
N ALA A 513 -4.99 1.38 25.67
CA ALA A 513 -5.49 0.33 24.79
C ALA A 513 -4.85 0.39 23.40
N SER A 514 -4.69 1.60 22.85
CA SER A 514 -3.99 1.81 21.58
C SER A 514 -2.56 1.28 21.66
N THR A 515 -1.80 1.67 22.68
CA THR A 515 -0.40 1.28 22.85
C THR A 515 -0.26 -0.21 23.16
N ALA A 516 -1.18 -0.78 23.94
CA ALA A 516 -1.17 -2.21 24.28
C ALA A 516 -1.31 -3.13 23.06
N VAL A 517 -1.95 -2.67 21.98
CA VAL A 517 -2.08 -3.42 20.73
C VAL A 517 -1.01 -3.02 19.74
N MET A 518 -0.74 -1.73 19.59
CA MET A 518 0.22 -1.22 18.59
C MET A 518 1.64 -1.75 18.83
N MET A 519 2.16 -1.66 20.07
CA MET A 519 3.54 -2.02 20.35
C MET A 519 3.88 -3.51 20.12
N PRO A 520 3.08 -4.49 20.59
CA PRO A 520 3.36 -5.89 20.27
C PRO A 520 3.27 -6.23 18.79
N VAL A 521 2.32 -5.65 18.06
CA VAL A 521 2.17 -5.87 16.61
C VAL A 521 3.39 -5.32 15.87
N GLN A 522 3.83 -4.12 16.17
CA GLN A 522 5.00 -3.51 15.60
C GLN A 522 6.28 -4.29 15.96
N SER A 523 6.44 -4.64 17.24
CA SER A 523 7.60 -5.42 17.70
C SER A 523 7.65 -6.82 17.08
N ALA A 524 6.51 -7.50 16.98
CA ALA A 524 6.44 -8.80 16.30
C ALA A 524 6.79 -8.70 14.82
N GLY A 525 6.26 -7.72 14.11
CA GLY A 525 6.58 -7.48 12.71
C GLY A 525 8.06 -7.17 12.49
N ASN A 526 8.62 -6.28 13.30
CA ASN A 526 10.02 -5.92 13.25
C ASN A 526 10.93 -7.11 13.61
N SER A 527 10.56 -7.90 14.62
CA SER A 527 11.30 -9.11 15.00
C SER A 527 11.30 -10.16 13.89
N LEU A 528 10.16 -10.38 13.25
CA LEU A 528 10.01 -11.38 12.18
C LEU A 528 10.71 -10.98 10.88
N TYR A 529 10.71 -9.71 10.54
CA TYR A 529 11.26 -9.23 9.27
C TYR A 529 12.70 -8.71 9.42
N PHE A 530 12.95 -7.88 10.43
CA PHE A 530 14.25 -7.23 10.61
C PHE A 530 15.16 -7.94 11.63
N GLY A 531 14.64 -8.96 12.33
CA GLY A 531 15.40 -9.67 13.37
C GLY A 531 15.59 -8.88 14.66
N ASP A 532 14.82 -7.79 14.87
CA ASP A 532 14.90 -7.03 16.11
C ASP A 532 14.56 -7.91 17.32
N PRO A 533 15.16 -7.66 18.49
CA PRO A 533 14.70 -8.30 19.71
C PRO A 533 13.24 -7.96 19.98
N PHE A 534 12.43 -8.97 20.33
CA PHE A 534 11.06 -8.71 20.76
C PHE A 534 11.07 -7.83 22.02
N MET A 535 10.17 -6.85 22.09
CA MET A 535 10.13 -5.90 23.20
C MET A 535 10.12 -6.59 24.56
N SER A 536 10.80 -6.00 25.54
CA SER A 536 10.80 -6.50 26.89
C SER A 536 9.45 -6.18 27.60
N LEU A 537 9.08 -6.97 28.62
CA LEU A 537 7.89 -6.68 29.45
C LEU A 537 7.97 -5.31 30.12
N LYS A 538 9.19 -4.85 30.43
CA LYS A 538 9.44 -3.52 30.99
C LYS A 538 9.11 -2.43 29.98
N ASP A 539 9.57 -2.54 28.73
CA ASP A 539 9.32 -1.56 27.68
C ASP A 539 7.84 -1.53 27.29
N TYR A 540 7.21 -2.70 27.25
CA TYR A 540 5.78 -2.82 27.04
C TYR A 540 4.98 -2.11 28.13
N GLY A 541 5.32 -2.34 29.40
CA GLY A 541 4.67 -1.66 30.54
C GLY A 541 4.87 -0.15 30.53
N LEU A 542 6.10 0.32 30.24
CA LEU A 542 6.41 1.75 30.13
C LEU A 542 5.67 2.39 28.93
N GLY A 543 5.54 1.69 27.82
CA GLY A 543 4.79 2.15 26.65
C GLY A 543 3.30 2.35 26.96
N ILE A 544 2.66 1.37 27.62
CA ILE A 544 1.26 1.47 28.05
C ILE A 544 1.05 2.65 29.02
N LEU A 545 1.95 2.81 29.98
CA LEU A 545 1.89 3.93 30.93
C LEU A 545 2.06 5.28 30.20
N GLY A 546 2.99 5.37 29.26
CA GLY A 546 3.19 6.53 28.42
C GLY A 546 1.95 6.88 27.59
N GLY A 547 1.33 5.87 26.96
CA GLY A 547 0.08 6.01 26.23
C GLY A 547 -1.08 6.51 27.14
N ALA A 548 -1.19 5.96 28.35
CA ALA A 548 -2.18 6.41 29.34
C ALA A 548 -1.99 7.89 29.72
N LEU A 549 -0.76 8.28 30.00
CA LEU A 549 -0.46 9.66 30.42
C LEU A 549 -0.71 10.66 29.28
N THR A 550 -0.21 10.39 28.09
CA THR A 550 -0.37 11.31 26.95
C THR A 550 -1.84 11.43 26.52
N GLY A 551 -2.55 10.31 26.39
CA GLY A 551 -3.96 10.29 26.05
C GLY A 551 -4.82 10.93 27.16
N GLY A 552 -4.52 10.65 28.44
CA GLY A 552 -5.23 11.21 29.60
C GLY A 552 -5.06 12.72 29.70
N ILE A 553 -3.83 13.20 29.70
CA ILE A 553 -3.54 14.64 29.80
C ILE A 553 -4.17 15.42 28.63
N GLY A 554 -4.01 14.94 27.39
CA GLY A 554 -4.57 15.61 26.23
C GLY A 554 -6.09 15.76 26.31
N ASN A 555 -6.80 14.67 26.59
CA ASN A 555 -8.27 14.70 26.72
C ASN A 555 -8.76 15.44 27.96
N GLY A 556 -8.07 15.34 29.07
CA GLY A 556 -8.37 16.09 30.25
C GLY A 556 -8.28 17.60 30.05
N MET A 557 -7.23 18.06 29.36
CA MET A 557 -7.07 19.47 28.98
C MET A 557 -8.19 19.95 28.04
N VAL A 558 -8.56 19.15 27.03
CA VAL A 558 -9.68 19.48 26.15
C VAL A 558 -10.99 19.60 26.92
N ALA A 559 -11.25 18.69 27.84
CA ALA A 559 -12.43 18.75 28.71
C ALA A 559 -12.45 20.03 29.56
N ALA A 560 -11.33 20.36 30.21
CA ALA A 560 -11.18 21.55 31.02
C ALA A 560 -11.35 22.85 30.25
N LEU A 561 -10.79 22.94 29.03
CA LEU A 561 -10.94 24.08 28.13
C LEU A 561 -12.39 24.30 27.67
N LYS A 562 -13.18 23.23 27.61
CA LYS A 562 -14.62 23.28 27.29
C LYS A 562 -15.51 23.50 28.52
N GLY A 563 -14.93 23.74 29.71
CA GLY A 563 -15.65 23.94 30.95
C GLY A 563 -16.17 22.65 31.60
N ASN A 564 -15.70 21.50 31.16
CA ASN A 564 -16.08 20.19 31.69
C ASN A 564 -15.07 19.70 32.73
N ASN A 565 -15.45 18.67 33.46
CA ASN A 565 -14.58 18.07 34.48
C ASN A 565 -13.34 17.44 33.82
N PHE A 566 -12.15 17.85 34.21
CA PHE A 566 -10.87 17.36 33.68
C PHE A 566 -10.77 15.84 33.71
N TRP A 567 -11.24 15.19 34.74
CA TRP A 567 -11.10 13.76 34.95
C TRP A 567 -12.12 12.92 34.17
N THR A 568 -13.36 13.41 34.11
CA THR A 568 -14.49 12.62 33.60
C THR A 568 -15.04 13.14 32.25
N GLY A 569 -14.71 14.36 31.85
CA GLY A 569 -15.25 15.01 30.66
C GLY A 569 -16.73 15.42 30.75
N LYS A 570 -17.40 15.19 31.89
CA LYS A 570 -18.81 15.54 32.08
C LYS A 570 -18.97 17.01 32.46
N ASP A 571 -20.15 17.58 32.17
CA ASP A 571 -20.50 18.92 32.53
C ASP A 571 -20.40 19.13 34.05
N VAL A 572 -19.74 20.20 34.46
CA VAL A 572 -19.64 20.58 35.86
C VAL A 572 -20.81 21.51 36.23
N LYS A 573 -21.87 20.96 36.82
CA LYS A 573 -22.88 21.79 37.48
C LYS A 573 -22.34 22.29 38.82
N PHE A 574 -21.58 23.39 38.81
CA PHE A 574 -21.14 24.04 40.05
C PHE A 574 -21.39 25.54 40.04
N GLY A 575 -22.19 26.01 40.98
CA GLY A 575 -22.14 27.38 41.42
C GLY A 575 -20.91 27.59 42.30
N ARG A 576 -19.83 28.03 41.72
CA ARG A 576 -18.70 28.87 42.17
C ARG A 576 -17.43 28.56 41.41
N THR A 577 -17.03 29.53 40.62
CA THR A 577 -15.81 29.60 39.82
C THR A 577 -14.57 29.69 40.72
N ILE A 578 -13.63 28.74 40.64
CA ILE A 578 -12.33 28.81 41.33
C ILE A 578 -11.24 29.39 40.45
N PHE A 579 -11.41 29.42 39.12
CA PHE A 579 -10.50 30.10 38.18
C PHE A 579 -11.30 30.86 37.14
N SER A 580 -11.36 32.18 37.30
CA SER A 580 -11.84 33.11 36.29
C SER A 580 -10.63 33.66 35.51
N PHE A 581 -10.37 33.15 34.33
CA PHE A 581 -9.59 33.92 33.37
C PHE A 581 -10.55 34.90 32.69
N LYS A 582 -10.43 36.16 33.03
CA LYS A 582 -11.09 37.26 32.28
C LYS A 582 -10.56 37.30 30.87
N ASN A 583 -11.34 36.79 29.94
CA ASN A 583 -11.12 37.02 28.55
C ASN A 583 -11.68 38.39 28.18
N THR A 584 -10.84 39.43 28.13
CA THR A 584 -11.13 40.75 27.56
C THR A 584 -10.78 40.73 26.10
N ALA A 585 -11.66 40.20 25.28
CA ALA A 585 -11.72 40.52 23.85
C ALA A 585 -13.10 40.14 23.31
N THR A 586 -14.04 41.04 23.51
CA THR A 586 -15.32 41.05 22.80
C THR A 586 -15.07 41.46 21.35
N ARG A 587 -15.20 40.53 20.44
CA ARG A 587 -15.58 40.75 19.05
C ARG A 587 -16.82 39.91 18.77
N PRO A 588 -17.94 40.53 18.37
CA PRO A 588 -19.14 39.74 18.02
C PRO A 588 -18.88 39.01 16.71
N ALA A 589 -19.27 37.72 16.70
CA ALA A 589 -19.33 36.93 15.49
C ALA A 589 -20.36 37.54 14.53
N PRO A 590 -20.10 37.61 13.21
CA PRO A 590 -21.09 38.03 12.26
C PRO A 590 -22.19 36.97 12.19
N GLU A 591 -23.43 37.42 12.45
CA GLU A 591 -24.65 36.63 12.14
C GLU A 591 -24.68 36.30 10.64
N MET A 592 -24.68 35.02 10.34
CA MET A 592 -24.95 34.53 9.00
C MET A 592 -26.45 34.62 8.76
N ARG A 593 -26.93 35.71 8.17
CA ARG A 593 -28.29 35.80 7.60
C ARG A 593 -28.36 34.84 6.43
N LEU A 594 -29.23 33.83 6.55
CA LEU A 594 -29.76 33.10 5.42
C LEU A 594 -30.49 34.06 4.50
N MET A 595 -29.96 34.27 3.29
CA MET A 595 -30.70 34.94 2.22
C MET A 595 -31.73 33.94 1.70
N GLU A 596 -33.00 34.25 1.92
CA GLU A 596 -34.12 33.64 1.21
C GLU A 596 -34.05 33.99 -0.27
N ALA A 597 -34.05 32.98 -1.12
CA ALA A 597 -34.22 33.16 -2.55
C ALA A 597 -35.74 33.40 -2.87
N PRO A 598 -36.07 34.29 -3.83
CA PRO A 598 -37.44 34.58 -4.14
C PRO A 598 -38.12 33.42 -4.85
N GLY A 599 -39.39 33.20 -4.49
CA GLY A 599 -40.22 32.09 -4.88
C GLY A 599 -40.43 31.90 -6.38
N SER A 600 -40.45 30.67 -6.79
CA SER A 600 -41.19 30.18 -7.93
C SER A 600 -42.09 29.05 -7.44
N GLY A 601 -43.38 29.29 -7.40
CA GLY A 601 -44.37 28.30 -7.02
C GLY A 601 -44.43 27.15 -8.01
N LEU A 602 -44.25 25.96 -7.50
CA LEU A 602 -44.76 24.74 -8.11
C LEU A 602 -45.30 23.85 -6.99
N ASN A 603 -46.62 23.80 -6.91
CA ASN A 603 -47.35 22.82 -6.13
C ASN A 603 -47.00 21.41 -6.63
N VAL A 604 -46.30 20.63 -5.82
CA VAL A 604 -46.26 19.19 -5.98
C VAL A 604 -47.01 18.58 -4.83
N THR A 605 -48.21 18.08 -5.12
CA THR A 605 -49.03 17.26 -4.25
C THR A 605 -48.28 15.98 -3.92
N GLN A 606 -48.08 15.71 -2.64
CA GLN A 606 -47.62 14.42 -2.12
C GLN A 606 -48.61 13.32 -2.51
N PRO A 607 -48.18 12.18 -3.02
CA PRO A 607 -49.06 11.01 -3.12
C PRO A 607 -49.24 10.37 -1.74
N ASP A 608 -50.47 10.14 -1.42
CA ASP A 608 -50.99 9.43 -0.25
C ASP A 608 -50.47 7.97 -0.23
N ILE A 609 -49.65 7.63 0.77
CA ILE A 609 -49.17 6.26 0.97
C ILE A 609 -50.04 5.57 2.01
N SER A 610 -51.31 5.34 1.66
CA SER A 610 -52.23 4.56 2.47
C SER A 610 -52.71 3.26 1.78
N ASN A 611 -51.83 2.55 1.07
CA ASN A 611 -52.16 1.19 0.63
C ASN A 611 -50.89 0.39 0.32
N THR A 612 -50.21 -0.11 1.36
CA THR A 612 -49.33 -1.25 1.24
C THR A 612 -50.05 -2.49 1.77
N PRO A 613 -50.14 -3.56 0.97
CA PRO A 613 -50.69 -4.82 1.46
C PRO A 613 -49.77 -5.44 2.50
N LYS A 614 -50.30 -5.77 3.65
CA LYS A 614 -49.64 -6.59 4.66
C LYS A 614 -49.42 -7.97 4.05
N LEU A 615 -48.16 -8.34 3.85
CA LEU A 615 -47.76 -9.73 3.60
C LEU A 615 -47.86 -10.49 4.91
N ASN A 616 -48.76 -11.46 4.94
CA ASN A 616 -48.86 -12.44 6.03
C ASN A 616 -47.60 -13.28 6.13
N PRO A 617 -47.22 -13.71 7.36
CA PRO A 617 -46.09 -14.61 7.54
C PRO A 617 -46.38 -15.96 6.86
N VAL A 618 -45.48 -16.42 6.04
CA VAL A 618 -45.48 -17.79 5.50
C VAL A 618 -45.11 -18.72 6.65
N GLU A 619 -46.07 -19.50 7.12
CA GLU A 619 -45.81 -20.67 7.95
C GLU A 619 -44.97 -21.68 7.17
N THR A 620 -43.72 -21.86 7.55
CA THR A 620 -42.91 -23.00 7.10
C THR A 620 -43.32 -24.23 7.91
N SER A 621 -44.19 -25.02 7.35
CA SER A 621 -44.53 -26.37 7.83
C SER A 621 -43.26 -27.23 7.70
N SER A 622 -42.65 -27.60 8.85
CA SER A 622 -41.66 -28.66 8.98
C SER A 622 -42.35 -29.99 8.77
N GLN A 623 -42.18 -30.61 7.60
CA GLN A 623 -42.40 -32.04 7.45
C GLN A 623 -41.20 -32.77 7.99
N VAL A 624 -41.38 -33.39 9.13
CA VAL A 624 -40.50 -34.38 9.72
C VAL A 624 -40.69 -35.68 8.93
N ALA A 625 -39.72 -36.02 8.13
CA ALA A 625 -39.61 -37.40 7.65
C ALA A 625 -38.94 -38.27 8.75
N SER A 626 -39.74 -39.08 9.39
CA SER A 626 -39.28 -40.12 10.30
C SER A 626 -38.59 -41.24 9.50
N SER A 627 -37.29 -41.43 9.71
CA SER A 627 -36.60 -42.66 9.40
C SER A 627 -35.74 -43.11 10.58
N SER A 628 -36.19 -44.22 11.18
CA SER A 628 -35.48 -45.26 11.97
C SER A 628 -34.23 -44.87 12.74
N GLN A 629 -34.35 -45.13 14.03
CA GLN A 629 -33.30 -45.21 15.05
C GLN A 629 -32.09 -46.05 14.60
N SER A 630 -30.90 -45.41 14.68
CA SER A 630 -29.67 -46.06 15.13
C SER A 630 -29.04 -45.13 16.16
N SER A 631 -28.81 -45.62 17.35
CA SER A 631 -28.12 -44.99 18.46
C SER A 631 -26.64 -44.76 18.08
N GLY A 632 -26.34 -43.65 17.44
CA GLY A 632 -24.98 -43.20 17.11
C GLY A 632 -24.82 -41.75 17.46
N THR A 633 -23.91 -41.46 18.39
CA THR A 633 -23.43 -40.11 18.72
C THR A 633 -23.11 -39.36 17.42
N THR A 634 -23.77 -38.25 17.19
CA THR A 634 -23.58 -37.43 15.97
C THR A 634 -22.25 -36.74 16.03
N ARG A 635 -21.20 -37.35 15.51
CA ARG A 635 -19.83 -36.79 15.44
C ARG A 635 -19.66 -35.82 14.28
N PHE A 636 -20.57 -35.82 13.33
CA PHE A 636 -20.53 -34.98 12.15
C PHE A 636 -21.52 -33.82 12.27
N VAL A 637 -21.08 -32.61 11.97
CA VAL A 637 -21.92 -31.42 11.90
C VAL A 637 -21.81 -30.82 10.50
N THR A 638 -22.95 -30.64 9.83
CA THR A 638 -23.03 -30.01 8.52
C THR A 638 -23.41 -28.53 8.74
N THR A 639 -22.62 -27.64 8.20
CA THR A 639 -22.84 -26.20 8.25
C THR A 639 -23.84 -25.73 7.19
N PRO A 640 -24.44 -24.53 7.30
CA PRO A 640 -25.44 -24.07 6.36
C PRO A 640 -24.97 -23.96 4.89
N ASP A 641 -23.67 -23.85 4.66
CA ASP A 641 -23.02 -23.89 3.34
C ASP A 641 -22.80 -25.33 2.79
N GLY A 642 -23.28 -26.36 3.52
CA GLY A 642 -23.24 -27.75 3.09
C GLY A 642 -21.95 -28.49 3.43
N VAL A 643 -21.00 -27.86 4.12
CA VAL A 643 -19.75 -28.51 4.53
C VAL A 643 -19.94 -29.34 5.78
N THR A 644 -19.49 -30.58 5.78
CA THR A 644 -19.60 -31.51 6.94
C THR A 644 -18.25 -31.62 7.67
N HIS A 645 -18.27 -31.35 8.97
CA HIS A 645 -17.11 -31.40 9.86
C HIS A 645 -17.18 -32.60 10.80
N ASP A 646 -16.06 -33.33 10.92
CA ASP A 646 -15.88 -34.38 11.92
C ASP A 646 -15.36 -33.77 13.23
N LEU A 647 -16.22 -33.63 14.22
CA LEU A 647 -15.89 -33.02 15.50
C LEU A 647 -15.35 -34.05 16.53
N GLN A 648 -15.35 -35.34 16.24
CA GLN A 648 -14.96 -36.36 17.20
C GLN A 648 -13.55 -36.16 17.77
N PRO A 649 -12.51 -35.84 16.96
CA PRO A 649 -11.17 -35.65 17.50
C PRO A 649 -11.09 -34.48 18.50
N THR A 650 -11.88 -33.41 18.30
CA THR A 650 -11.94 -32.28 19.25
C THR A 650 -12.73 -32.66 20.51
N ILE A 651 -13.83 -33.39 20.37
CA ILE A 651 -14.64 -33.84 21.49
C ILE A 651 -13.80 -34.77 22.40
N ASP A 652 -13.07 -35.73 21.82
CA ASP A 652 -12.21 -36.65 22.55
C ASP A 652 -11.07 -35.92 23.27
N ARG A 653 -10.51 -34.91 22.62
CA ARG A 653 -9.50 -34.04 23.23
C ARG A 653 -10.05 -33.29 24.42
N ILE A 654 -11.23 -32.67 24.27
CA ILE A 654 -11.91 -31.96 25.39
C ILE A 654 -12.20 -32.92 26.54
N ARG A 655 -12.72 -34.10 26.29
CA ARG A 655 -13.03 -35.11 27.31
C ARG A 655 -11.79 -35.66 28.03
N SER A 656 -10.65 -35.72 27.32
CA SER A 656 -9.38 -36.15 27.90
C SER A 656 -8.63 -35.03 28.64
N GLY A 657 -9.17 -33.80 28.66
CA GLY A 657 -8.56 -32.62 29.30
C GLY A 657 -7.30 -32.10 28.60
N LYS A 658 -6.99 -32.59 27.37
CA LYS A 658 -5.85 -32.12 26.61
C LYS A 658 -6.16 -30.80 25.91
N LEU A 659 -5.28 -29.81 26.04
CA LEU A 659 -5.39 -28.51 25.38
C LEU A 659 -4.36 -28.41 24.26
N PHE A 660 -4.70 -27.66 23.21
CA PHE A 660 -3.70 -27.16 22.26
C PHE A 660 -2.90 -26.03 22.90
N THR A 661 -1.74 -25.73 22.31
CA THR A 661 -0.91 -24.58 22.70
C THR A 661 -1.47 -23.23 22.25
N PHE A 662 -2.72 -23.20 21.76
CA PHE A 662 -3.37 -21.97 21.32
C PHE A 662 -3.96 -21.21 22.51
N ARG A 663 -3.84 -19.87 22.48
CA ARG A 663 -4.20 -18.96 23.57
C ARG A 663 -5.64 -19.10 24.08
N HIS A 664 -6.58 -19.52 23.22
CA HIS A 664 -7.99 -19.60 23.55
C HIS A 664 -8.51 -21.02 23.76
N ASP A 665 -7.65 -22.02 23.69
CA ASP A 665 -8.09 -23.42 23.86
C ASP A 665 -8.31 -23.73 25.36
N GLY A 666 -9.57 -23.95 25.75
CA GLY A 666 -10.00 -24.10 27.13
C GLY A 666 -10.29 -22.77 27.85
N ALA A 667 -10.25 -21.64 27.17
CA ALA A 667 -10.55 -20.33 27.75
C ALA A 667 -12.06 -20.12 28.02
N ILE A 668 -12.39 -19.19 28.90
CA ILE A 668 -13.77 -18.80 29.16
C ILE A 668 -14.34 -18.05 27.96
N TYR A 669 -15.49 -18.51 27.45
CA TYR A 669 -16.27 -17.80 26.46
C TYR A 669 -17.43 -17.04 27.12
N TYR A 670 -17.49 -15.74 26.95
CA TYR A 670 -18.42 -14.86 27.68
C TYR A 670 -19.81 -14.74 27.05
N ASN A 671 -20.05 -15.33 25.88
CA ASN A 671 -21.34 -15.26 25.15
C ASN A 671 -21.87 -13.81 24.97
N ASN A 672 -20.97 -12.88 24.69
CA ASN A 672 -21.30 -11.46 24.56
C ASN A 672 -22.29 -11.18 23.42
N GLU A 673 -22.33 -12.04 22.41
CA GLU A 673 -23.24 -11.99 21.27
C GLU A 673 -24.64 -12.51 21.62
N GLY A 674 -24.84 -13.05 22.83
CA GLY A 674 -26.13 -13.57 23.29
C GLY A 674 -26.69 -14.77 22.52
N LYS A 675 -25.84 -15.46 21.74
CA LYS A 675 -26.26 -16.55 20.85
C LYS A 675 -26.47 -17.90 21.54
N LEU A 676 -25.96 -18.05 22.76
CA LEU A 676 -26.13 -19.24 23.58
C LEU A 676 -27.06 -18.95 24.74
N PRO A 677 -27.82 -19.97 25.25
CA PRO A 677 -28.71 -19.81 26.40
C PRO A 677 -27.97 -19.33 27.64
N ASN A 678 -28.60 -18.52 28.51
CA ASN A 678 -28.01 -18.14 29.78
C ASN A 678 -27.85 -19.39 30.69
N LEU A 679 -26.65 -19.59 31.21
CA LEU A 679 -26.39 -20.65 32.19
C LEU A 679 -26.69 -20.15 33.60
N SER A 680 -27.57 -20.82 34.32
CA SER A 680 -27.94 -20.49 35.68
C SER A 680 -26.79 -20.72 36.68
N ASN A 681 -25.92 -21.69 36.42
CA ASN A 681 -24.70 -21.99 37.19
C ASN A 681 -23.66 -22.56 36.27
N GLY A 682 -22.66 -21.80 35.90
CA GLY A 682 -21.54 -22.26 35.11
C GLY A 682 -21.03 -21.24 34.09
N VAL A 683 -19.90 -21.54 33.53
CA VAL A 683 -19.25 -20.72 32.49
C VAL A 683 -19.15 -21.54 31.19
N TYR A 684 -19.24 -20.85 30.06
CA TYR A 684 -18.89 -21.43 28.77
C TYR A 684 -17.37 -21.50 28.65
N LYS A 685 -16.89 -22.57 27.99
CA LYS A 685 -15.47 -22.70 27.59
C LYS A 685 -15.39 -22.95 26.10
N GLU A 686 -14.46 -22.32 25.44
CA GLU A 686 -14.18 -22.49 24.03
C GLU A 686 -12.97 -23.38 23.80
N TYR A 687 -13.02 -24.17 22.73
CA TYR A 687 -11.93 -25.06 22.32
C TYR A 687 -11.73 -24.95 20.82
N VAL A 688 -10.48 -24.88 20.40
CA VAL A 688 -10.13 -24.79 19.00
C VAL A 688 -10.47 -26.10 18.28
N HIS A 689 -11.20 -26.03 17.16
CA HIS A 689 -11.36 -27.13 16.23
C HIS A 689 -10.43 -26.89 15.02
N PRO A 690 -9.64 -27.90 14.57
CA PRO A 690 -8.74 -27.74 13.44
C PRO A 690 -9.50 -27.32 12.18
N THR A 691 -9.09 -26.21 11.57
CA THR A 691 -9.67 -25.73 10.32
C THR A 691 -8.99 -26.45 9.15
N PRO A 692 -9.71 -27.15 8.27
CA PRO A 692 -9.13 -27.82 7.13
C PRO A 692 -8.28 -26.89 6.25
N GLY A 693 -7.09 -27.33 5.89
CA GLY A 693 -6.16 -26.57 5.06
C GLY A 693 -5.29 -25.54 5.81
N LEU A 694 -5.53 -25.32 7.10
CA LEU A 694 -4.73 -24.42 7.91
C LEU A 694 -3.53 -25.18 8.52
N THR A 695 -2.31 -24.80 8.14
CA THR A 695 -1.08 -25.44 8.64
C THR A 695 -0.52 -24.78 9.91
N ARG A 696 -0.95 -23.55 10.23
CA ARG A 696 -0.54 -22.79 11.43
C ARG A 696 -1.69 -21.93 11.95
N GLY A 697 -1.78 -21.78 13.29
CA GLY A 697 -2.78 -20.93 13.95
C GLY A 697 -4.06 -21.66 14.34
N ALA A 698 -4.94 -20.95 15.07
CA ALA A 698 -6.16 -21.50 15.65
C ALA A 698 -7.34 -21.64 14.67
N GLY A 699 -7.30 -20.95 13.53
CA GLY A 699 -8.44 -20.86 12.61
C GLY A 699 -9.71 -20.28 13.25
N PRO A 700 -10.82 -20.13 12.50
CA PRO A 700 -12.09 -19.61 13.01
C PRO A 700 -12.94 -20.64 13.75
N MET A 701 -12.70 -21.94 13.55
CA MET A 701 -13.57 -23.01 14.07
C MET A 701 -13.39 -23.25 15.57
N ARG A 702 -14.51 -23.29 16.32
CA ARG A 702 -14.51 -23.54 17.75
C ARG A 702 -15.59 -24.56 18.14
N VAL A 703 -15.30 -25.31 19.21
CA VAL A 703 -16.30 -26.05 19.97
C VAL A 703 -16.48 -25.37 21.32
N ILE A 704 -17.69 -25.01 21.67
CA ILE A 704 -18.01 -24.33 22.93
C ILE A 704 -18.76 -25.32 23.82
N THR A 705 -18.32 -25.43 25.08
CA THR A 705 -18.95 -26.29 26.08
C THR A 705 -19.61 -25.41 27.15
N GLY A 706 -20.82 -25.83 27.61
CA GLY A 706 -21.52 -25.17 28.70
C GLY A 706 -22.51 -26.11 29.38
N GLY A 707 -22.26 -26.43 30.65
CA GLY A 707 -22.99 -27.49 31.35
C GLY A 707 -22.78 -28.85 30.65
N SER A 708 -23.87 -29.53 30.34
CA SER A 708 -23.85 -30.83 29.62
C SER A 708 -23.98 -30.67 28.10
N LYS A 709 -23.93 -29.46 27.56
CA LYS A 709 -24.15 -29.17 26.14
C LYS A 709 -22.89 -28.71 25.44
N MET A 710 -22.81 -28.92 24.13
CA MET A 710 -21.75 -28.42 23.28
C MET A 710 -22.33 -27.77 22.02
N TRP A 711 -21.62 -26.78 21.49
CA TRP A 711 -21.96 -26.10 20.24
C TRP A 711 -20.70 -26.01 19.37
N PHE A 712 -20.91 -26.04 18.06
CA PHE A 712 -19.88 -25.81 17.07
C PHE A 712 -20.11 -24.47 16.36
N THR A 713 -19.06 -23.70 16.15
CA THR A 713 -19.07 -22.50 15.31
C THR A 713 -17.98 -22.63 14.24
N PRO A 714 -18.34 -22.59 12.95
CA PRO A 714 -17.37 -22.65 11.85
C PRO A 714 -16.72 -21.31 11.53
N ASP A 715 -17.33 -20.21 11.96
CA ASP A 715 -17.11 -18.85 11.48
C ASP A 715 -16.84 -17.85 12.61
N HIS A 716 -16.13 -18.29 13.66
CA HIS A 716 -15.72 -17.47 14.80
C HIS A 716 -16.89 -16.75 15.47
N TYR A 717 -17.89 -17.53 15.89
CA TYR A 717 -19.10 -17.15 16.63
C TYR A 717 -20.23 -16.50 15.80
N GLY A 718 -20.09 -16.43 14.48
CA GLY A 718 -21.16 -16.01 13.56
C GLY A 718 -22.37 -16.93 13.65
N THR A 719 -22.12 -18.22 13.49
CA THR A 719 -23.11 -19.31 13.54
C THR A 719 -22.88 -20.22 14.73
N MET A 720 -23.94 -20.62 15.45
CA MET A 720 -23.87 -21.56 16.57
C MET A 720 -24.74 -22.78 16.32
N ILE A 721 -24.13 -23.93 16.18
CA ILE A 721 -24.81 -25.20 15.88
C ILE A 721 -24.69 -26.11 17.12
N GLN A 722 -25.81 -26.43 17.75
CA GLN A 722 -25.79 -27.33 18.92
C GLN A 722 -25.42 -28.75 18.50
N ILE A 723 -24.41 -29.31 19.13
CA ILE A 723 -24.00 -30.72 18.95
C ILE A 723 -24.91 -31.58 19.83
N LYS A 724 -25.60 -32.55 19.22
CA LYS A 724 -26.40 -33.55 19.94
C LYS A 724 -25.58 -34.82 20.13
N PHE A 725 -25.52 -35.30 21.36
CA PHE A 725 -24.81 -36.55 21.73
C PHE A 725 -25.76 -37.69 21.90
#